data_4bf9e9ca58791dbf941619f4976b0e04
#
_entry.id   4bf9e9ca58791dbf941619f4976b0e04
#
_cell.length_a   1.000
_cell.length_b   1.000
_cell.length_c   1.000
_cell.angle_alpha   90.00
_cell.angle_beta   90.00
_cell.angle_gamma   90.00
#
_symmetry.space_group_name_H-M   'P 1'
#
loop_
_entity.id
_entity.type
_entity.pdbx_description
1 polymer ?
#
loop_
_entity_poly.entity_id
_entity_poly.type
_entity_poly.pdbx_seq_one_letter_code
_entity_poly.pdbx_strand_id
1 'polypeptide(L)'
;MEKFFAFDENIIVTEFSDIPEPSEIGLVASESIVKKVFVMTPEKMAYILKQNTDIIESINIIIFDEAHLFDDKERGTDYELLLTTINSYLKPDAQKILVSAVISNAEQLNTWINKDGIVIKNNTIKISEKTVAFNAFTSTNINNAYSNLYFVEPNKNLEKEFYVPRVVQTKTLKKLDGERVLRYFPDFKNNMQDVGIYYAIKLIANGSIAIFCSKKDTVNTILKRFIELKKRGISLEDFTTVSDETECLKIAYLIKEHLGENNLHIAALNGIVGHHSGVPNGVRIAEEYALKKSLIRCVVCTSTLAQGVNLPIKYLIVSSIYQSKQVIKVRDFHNLIGRTARAGKETEGTIILTEDVYTKSKEAYKLNNYKRLLNVDNSEKCSSNLLKLVRKVELGENMSIRFDFLKKYIKARYSNITEYDEYKKDILACKEQGEEYGEEIFSKMSEIEHILVSLENFILGFVDVEDESLDIIQSTYGYYLANEEEKQELKNIYNLIKSNLDSLEVGDRLLYRKSMLGILKMKELFKFIDYNLYEIANSDFDTLINIIANQLKESEICRIIPKFIDSSYVYELLKMWINGESYIQIWNYSKSVNLLVKRGKKSRGVSLEDIITLCDSDFGYASLTIIQAIIEVLNTKDCSKNIQGNLSDIIYRIRYGLPNKVSVHIYELGFADRIISQKIADEISEFDCDTKKKTKFAIKSNREKVKELLVNYPSYFTDRLEKIR
;
A
#
# COMPACT_ATOMS: atom_id res chain seq x y z
N MET A 1 2.28 -7.39 20.13
CA MET A 1 2.52 -8.84 20.39
C MET A 1 3.76 -9.05 21.23
N GLU A 2 4.99 -8.74 20.80
CA GLU A 2 6.21 -8.96 21.62
C GLU A 2 6.09 -8.44 23.06
N LYS A 3 5.54 -7.24 23.28
CA LYS A 3 5.34 -6.70 24.63
C LYS A 3 4.31 -7.47 25.49
N PHE A 4 3.33 -8.07 24.85
CA PHE A 4 2.28 -8.82 25.53
C PHE A 4 2.78 -10.17 25.98
N PHE A 5 3.62 -10.82 25.19
CA PHE A 5 4.19 -12.13 25.48
C PHE A 5 5.60 -12.08 26.11
N ALA A 6 6.16 -10.87 26.34
CA ALA A 6 7.51 -10.70 26.89
C ALA A 6 7.71 -11.30 28.30
N PHE A 7 6.63 -11.69 28.97
CA PHE A 7 6.65 -12.27 30.32
C PHE A 7 6.55 -13.81 30.32
N ASP A 8 6.36 -14.44 29.16
CA ASP A 8 6.28 -15.91 29.06
C ASP A 8 7.43 -16.40 28.16
N GLU A 9 8.44 -16.99 28.81
CA GLU A 9 9.64 -17.55 28.16
C GLU A 9 9.31 -18.73 27.23
N ASN A 10 8.11 -19.30 27.35
CA ASN A 10 7.62 -20.38 26.49
C ASN A 10 6.95 -19.90 25.21
N ILE A 11 6.91 -18.61 24.94
CA ILE A 11 6.32 -18.03 23.73
C ILE A 11 7.37 -17.26 22.96
N ILE A 12 7.63 -17.68 21.72
CA ILE A 12 8.51 -16.96 20.78
C ILE A 12 7.64 -16.24 19.77
N VAL A 13 7.80 -14.92 19.68
CA VAL A 13 7.15 -14.09 18.64
C VAL A 13 8.17 -13.76 17.57
N THR A 14 7.88 -14.12 16.33
CA THR A 14 8.73 -13.83 15.18
C THR A 14 7.95 -13.01 14.15
N GLU A 15 8.50 -11.87 13.77
CA GLU A 15 8.03 -11.06 12.64
C GLU A 15 8.91 -11.36 11.42
N PHE A 16 8.29 -11.77 10.33
CA PHE A 16 9.01 -12.09 9.09
C PHE A 16 9.09 -10.85 8.19
N SER A 17 10.24 -10.68 7.54
CA SER A 17 10.40 -9.68 6.49
C SER A 17 9.58 -10.08 5.25
N ASP A 18 9.23 -9.12 4.40
CA ASP A 18 8.51 -9.38 3.14
C ASP A 18 9.36 -10.15 2.12
N ILE A 19 10.68 -10.21 2.34
CA ILE A 19 11.60 -10.91 1.43
C ILE A 19 11.52 -12.42 1.69
N PRO A 20 11.31 -13.22 0.65
CA PRO A 20 11.29 -14.68 0.77
C PRO A 20 12.69 -15.23 1.13
N GLU A 21 12.79 -15.95 2.25
CA GLU A 21 14.01 -16.65 2.66
C GLU A 21 13.76 -18.14 2.86
N PRO A 22 14.50 -19.03 2.17
CA PRO A 22 14.38 -20.47 2.38
C PRO A 22 14.70 -20.91 3.81
N SER A 23 15.58 -20.21 4.52
CA SER A 23 15.93 -20.47 5.93
C SER A 23 14.76 -20.33 6.90
N GLU A 24 13.79 -19.47 6.59
CA GLU A 24 12.61 -19.23 7.41
C GLU A 24 11.64 -20.41 7.42
N ILE A 25 11.61 -21.20 6.33
CA ILE A 25 10.82 -22.42 6.23
C ILE A 25 11.21 -23.40 7.32
N GLY A 26 12.51 -23.57 7.56
CA GLY A 26 13.03 -24.41 8.64
C GLY A 26 12.64 -23.91 10.05
N LEU A 27 12.55 -22.58 10.25
CA LEU A 27 12.10 -21.98 11.51
C LEU A 27 10.62 -22.27 11.79
N VAL A 28 9.79 -22.18 10.76
CA VAL A 28 8.35 -22.44 10.88
C VAL A 28 8.09 -23.94 11.06
N ALA A 29 8.77 -24.79 10.27
CA ALA A 29 8.59 -26.25 10.29
C ALA A 29 9.26 -26.95 11.49
N SER A 30 10.14 -26.29 12.25
CA SER A 30 10.86 -26.94 13.35
C SER A 30 9.93 -27.35 14.49
N GLU A 31 9.92 -28.62 14.86
CA GLU A 31 9.26 -29.08 16.07
C GLU A 31 9.95 -28.51 17.31
N SER A 32 9.20 -27.87 18.17
CA SER A 32 9.69 -27.34 19.45
C SER A 32 8.59 -27.43 20.50
N ILE A 33 8.99 -27.60 21.76
CA ILE A 33 8.09 -27.58 22.93
C ILE A 33 7.54 -26.16 23.18
N VAL A 34 8.12 -25.15 22.53
CA VAL A 34 7.81 -23.73 22.70
C VAL A 34 6.68 -23.30 21.76
N LYS A 35 5.72 -22.56 22.29
CA LYS A 35 4.65 -21.94 21.49
C LYS A 35 5.24 -20.85 20.58
N LYS A 36 4.90 -20.87 19.32
CA LYS A 36 5.37 -19.90 18.31
C LYS A 36 4.23 -19.01 17.85
N VAL A 37 4.48 -17.74 17.76
CA VAL A 37 3.58 -16.75 17.15
C VAL A 37 4.30 -16.12 15.97
N PHE A 38 3.78 -16.33 14.77
CA PHE A 38 4.32 -15.76 13.54
C PHE A 38 3.46 -14.59 13.09
N VAL A 39 4.10 -13.47 12.78
CA VAL A 39 3.46 -12.29 12.18
C VAL A 39 4.06 -12.09 10.82
N MET A 40 3.24 -12.16 9.77
CA MET A 40 3.70 -12.06 8.39
C MET A 40 2.61 -11.51 7.46
N THR A 41 3.02 -11.04 6.29
CA THR A 41 2.09 -10.61 5.23
C THR A 41 1.45 -11.82 4.54
N PRO A 42 0.29 -11.63 3.89
CA PRO A 42 -0.34 -12.70 3.08
C PRO A 42 0.60 -13.24 2.00
N GLU A 43 1.36 -12.37 1.34
CA GLU A 43 2.32 -12.74 0.30
C GLU A 43 3.43 -13.64 0.85
N LYS A 44 3.94 -13.31 2.05
CA LYS A 44 4.94 -14.13 2.73
C LYS A 44 4.39 -15.50 3.10
N MET A 45 3.17 -15.54 3.62
CA MET A 45 2.49 -16.81 3.95
C MET A 45 2.29 -17.67 2.69
N ALA A 46 1.82 -17.07 1.58
CA ALA A 46 1.66 -17.76 0.31
C ALA A 46 2.98 -18.34 -0.20
N TYR A 47 4.08 -17.60 -0.09
CA TYR A 47 5.41 -18.11 -0.44
C TYR A 47 5.83 -19.30 0.41
N ILE A 48 5.69 -19.21 1.74
CA ILE A 48 6.05 -20.30 2.66
C ILE A 48 5.24 -21.55 2.35
N LEU A 49 3.94 -21.41 2.12
CA LEU A 49 3.06 -22.56 1.80
C LEU A 49 3.37 -23.21 0.46
N LYS A 50 3.84 -22.45 -0.52
CA LYS A 50 4.29 -23.01 -1.81
C LYS A 50 5.55 -23.86 -1.67
N GLN A 51 6.38 -23.60 -0.67
CA GLN A 51 7.58 -24.40 -0.39
C GLN A 51 7.27 -25.62 0.46
N ASN A 52 6.35 -25.50 1.42
CA ASN A 52 5.95 -26.60 2.31
C ASN A 52 4.53 -26.39 2.83
N THR A 53 3.58 -27.17 2.29
CA THR A 53 2.17 -27.14 2.70
C THR A 53 1.92 -27.77 4.07
N ASP A 54 2.78 -28.70 4.54
CA ASP A 54 2.60 -29.43 5.80
C ASP A 54 2.64 -28.50 7.02
N ILE A 55 3.22 -27.30 6.84
CA ILE A 55 3.22 -26.27 7.88
C ILE A 55 1.80 -25.92 8.34
N ILE A 56 0.80 -25.96 7.46
CA ILE A 56 -0.60 -25.65 7.80
C ILE A 56 -1.12 -26.60 8.86
N GLU A 57 -0.72 -27.86 8.82
CA GLU A 57 -1.15 -28.86 9.81
C GLU A 57 -0.66 -28.57 11.22
N SER A 58 0.41 -27.80 11.38
CA SER A 58 0.95 -27.42 12.69
C SER A 58 0.22 -26.22 13.32
N ILE A 59 -0.64 -25.52 12.56
CA ILE A 59 -1.33 -24.32 13.02
C ILE A 59 -2.49 -24.69 13.94
N ASN A 60 -2.52 -24.12 15.15
CA ASN A 60 -3.62 -24.26 16.09
C ASN A 60 -4.58 -23.06 16.05
N ILE A 61 -4.05 -21.84 15.82
CA ILE A 61 -4.83 -20.62 15.72
C ILE A 61 -4.30 -19.81 14.55
N ILE A 62 -5.20 -19.31 13.70
CA ILE A 62 -4.85 -18.36 12.65
C ILE A 62 -5.75 -17.15 12.74
N ILE A 63 -5.15 -15.96 12.64
CA ILE A 63 -5.84 -14.68 12.68
C ILE A 63 -5.61 -13.96 11.35
N PHE A 64 -6.68 -13.71 10.61
CA PHE A 64 -6.67 -12.92 9.38
C PHE A 64 -7.10 -11.49 9.72
N ASP A 65 -6.14 -10.58 9.74
CA ASP A 65 -6.43 -9.15 9.90
C ASP A 65 -6.84 -8.53 8.55
N GLU A 66 -7.66 -7.48 8.59
CA GLU A 66 -8.23 -6.81 7.41
C GLU A 66 -8.92 -7.80 6.44
N ALA A 67 -9.71 -8.75 6.98
CA ALA A 67 -10.35 -9.82 6.20
C ALA A 67 -11.27 -9.31 5.06
N HIS A 68 -11.53 -8.02 4.97
CA HIS A 68 -12.28 -7.40 3.88
C HIS A 68 -11.46 -7.15 2.59
N LEU A 69 -10.18 -7.48 2.57
CA LEU A 69 -9.30 -7.26 1.40
C LEU A 69 -9.64 -8.13 0.19
N PHE A 70 -10.62 -9.03 0.27
CA PHE A 70 -11.05 -9.87 -0.86
C PHE A 70 -11.44 -9.09 -2.13
N ASP A 71 -11.97 -7.88 -2.00
CA ASP A 71 -12.39 -7.06 -3.13
C ASP A 71 -11.35 -6.00 -3.52
N ASP A 72 -10.15 -6.07 -2.93
CA ASP A 72 -9.03 -5.26 -3.38
C ASP A 72 -8.63 -5.65 -4.81
N LYS A 73 -8.33 -4.66 -5.65
CA LYS A 73 -8.07 -4.89 -7.08
C LYS A 73 -6.76 -5.61 -7.34
N GLU A 74 -5.74 -5.32 -6.54
CA GLU A 74 -4.38 -5.83 -6.75
C GLU A 74 -4.12 -7.09 -5.91
N ARG A 75 -4.67 -7.18 -4.70
CA ARG A 75 -4.34 -8.23 -3.72
C ARG A 75 -5.50 -9.18 -3.41
N GLY A 76 -6.73 -8.79 -3.75
CA GLY A 76 -7.92 -9.51 -3.29
C GLY A 76 -8.00 -10.95 -3.76
N THR A 77 -7.61 -11.23 -4.99
CA THR A 77 -7.61 -12.59 -5.54
C THR A 77 -6.60 -13.48 -4.83
N ASP A 78 -5.35 -13.01 -4.69
CA ASP A 78 -4.30 -13.76 -4.00
C ASP A 78 -4.66 -14.02 -2.54
N TYR A 79 -5.28 -13.02 -1.88
CA TYR A 79 -5.75 -13.17 -0.50
C TYR A 79 -6.87 -14.20 -0.36
N GLU A 80 -7.88 -14.18 -1.26
CA GLU A 80 -8.94 -15.19 -1.29
C GLU A 80 -8.39 -16.61 -1.49
N LEU A 81 -7.52 -16.76 -2.48
CA LEU A 81 -6.92 -18.06 -2.82
C LEU A 81 -6.00 -18.57 -1.71
N LEU A 82 -5.28 -17.69 -1.02
CA LEU A 82 -4.50 -18.04 0.17
C LEU A 82 -5.41 -18.57 1.29
N LEU A 83 -6.52 -17.88 1.59
CA LEU A 83 -7.48 -18.34 2.60
C LEU A 83 -8.10 -19.67 2.21
N THR A 84 -8.43 -19.85 0.93
CA THR A 84 -8.95 -21.11 0.41
C THR A 84 -7.94 -22.24 0.62
N THR A 85 -6.66 -22.00 0.29
CA THR A 85 -5.58 -22.98 0.50
C THR A 85 -5.47 -23.35 1.97
N ILE A 86 -5.36 -22.34 2.86
CA ILE A 86 -5.25 -22.60 4.30
C ILE A 86 -6.46 -23.38 4.81
N ASN A 87 -7.68 -22.97 4.42
CA ASN A 87 -8.90 -23.62 4.88
C ASN A 87 -9.03 -25.07 4.42
N SER A 88 -8.44 -25.44 3.29
CA SER A 88 -8.47 -26.81 2.73
C SER A 88 -7.52 -27.77 3.48
N TYR A 89 -6.42 -27.25 4.04
CA TYR A 89 -5.42 -28.08 4.73
C TYR A 89 -5.39 -27.91 6.25
N LEU A 90 -6.08 -26.90 6.79
CA LEU A 90 -6.08 -26.62 8.22
C LEU A 90 -6.81 -27.73 8.99
N LYS A 91 -6.28 -28.14 10.12
CA LYS A 91 -6.92 -29.13 11.01
C LYS A 91 -8.33 -28.69 11.42
N PRO A 92 -9.30 -29.60 11.53
CA PRO A 92 -10.66 -29.27 11.89
C PRO A 92 -10.82 -28.56 13.24
N ASP A 93 -9.92 -28.83 14.20
CA ASP A 93 -9.89 -28.25 15.55
C ASP A 93 -9.14 -26.92 15.63
N ALA A 94 -8.46 -26.50 14.58
CA ALA A 94 -7.76 -25.22 14.55
C ALA A 94 -8.74 -24.03 14.54
N GLN A 95 -8.48 -23.05 15.38
CA GLN A 95 -9.30 -21.85 15.48
C GLN A 95 -8.98 -20.84 14.39
N LYS A 96 -10.00 -20.40 13.68
CA LYS A 96 -9.92 -19.37 12.62
C LYS A 96 -10.60 -18.09 13.09
N ILE A 97 -9.91 -16.97 13.08
CA ILE A 97 -10.42 -15.67 13.50
C ILE A 97 -10.23 -14.68 12.35
N LEU A 98 -11.34 -14.11 11.88
CA LEU A 98 -11.33 -13.05 10.89
C LEU A 98 -11.61 -11.72 11.56
N VAL A 99 -10.69 -10.78 11.44
CA VAL A 99 -10.85 -9.40 11.93
C VAL A 99 -11.04 -8.50 10.73
N SER A 100 -12.09 -7.73 10.73
CA SER A 100 -12.43 -6.85 9.60
C SER A 100 -13.00 -5.53 10.07
N ALA A 101 -12.82 -4.50 9.23
CA ALA A 101 -13.66 -3.32 9.26
C ALA A 101 -15.13 -3.69 8.95
N VAL A 102 -15.99 -2.69 8.90
CA VAL A 102 -17.42 -2.90 8.63
C VAL A 102 -17.65 -3.52 7.25
N ILE A 103 -18.31 -4.66 7.22
CA ILE A 103 -18.78 -5.34 6.00
C ILE A 103 -20.24 -5.78 6.21
N SER A 104 -21.08 -5.66 5.16
CA SER A 104 -22.51 -5.98 5.29
C SER A 104 -22.82 -7.48 5.25
N ASN A 105 -21.93 -8.29 4.70
CA ASN A 105 -22.12 -9.74 4.53
C ASN A 105 -21.16 -10.60 5.36
N ALA A 106 -20.87 -10.16 6.60
CA ALA A 106 -19.98 -10.89 7.51
C ALA A 106 -20.44 -12.32 7.79
N GLU A 107 -21.76 -12.57 7.87
CA GLU A 107 -22.34 -13.89 8.05
C GLU A 107 -22.02 -14.82 6.88
N GLN A 108 -22.12 -14.34 5.63
CA GLN A 108 -21.79 -15.15 4.44
C GLN A 108 -20.31 -15.53 4.44
N LEU A 109 -19.42 -14.59 4.78
CA LEU A 109 -18.00 -14.83 4.87
C LEU A 109 -17.68 -15.84 5.96
N ASN A 110 -18.31 -15.69 7.13
CA ASN A 110 -18.15 -16.63 8.23
C ASN A 110 -18.64 -18.04 7.87
N THR A 111 -19.81 -18.16 7.22
CA THR A 111 -20.34 -19.47 6.78
C THR A 111 -19.39 -20.12 5.77
N TRP A 112 -18.78 -19.38 4.86
CA TRP A 112 -17.80 -19.91 3.91
C TRP A 112 -16.57 -20.48 4.61
N ILE A 113 -15.99 -19.77 5.61
CA ILE A 113 -14.73 -20.18 6.26
C ILE A 113 -14.97 -21.12 7.46
N ASN A 114 -15.92 -20.81 8.31
CA ASN A 114 -16.10 -21.47 9.62
C ASN A 114 -17.34 -22.35 9.70
N LYS A 115 -18.17 -22.39 8.67
CA LYS A 115 -19.48 -23.09 8.67
C LYS A 115 -20.37 -22.63 9.82
N ASP A 116 -20.12 -23.11 11.05
CA ASP A 116 -20.90 -22.87 12.28
C ASP A 116 -20.25 -21.78 13.18
N GLY A 117 -19.37 -20.93 12.65
CA GLY A 117 -18.68 -19.89 13.40
C GLY A 117 -19.62 -18.77 13.87
N ILE A 118 -19.16 -18.00 14.87
CA ILE A 118 -19.92 -16.90 15.46
C ILE A 118 -19.43 -15.57 14.87
N VAL A 119 -20.37 -14.73 14.43
CA VAL A 119 -20.05 -13.35 14.03
C VAL A 119 -20.29 -12.41 15.23
N ILE A 120 -19.21 -11.77 15.67
CA ILE A 120 -19.26 -10.80 16.76
C ILE A 120 -19.33 -9.39 16.16
N LYS A 121 -20.48 -8.73 16.32
CA LYS A 121 -20.69 -7.33 15.93
C LYS A 121 -20.74 -6.46 17.18
N ASN A 122 -19.83 -5.50 17.26
CA ASN A 122 -19.81 -4.59 18.42
C ASN A 122 -20.67 -3.35 18.15
N ASN A 123 -21.98 -3.48 18.40
CA ASN A 123 -22.92 -2.35 18.27
C ASN A 123 -23.22 -1.66 19.62
N THR A 124 -22.75 -2.21 20.74
CA THR A 124 -23.18 -1.78 22.09
C THR A 124 -22.10 -1.06 22.88
N ILE A 125 -20.82 -1.31 22.63
CA ILE A 125 -19.75 -0.67 23.37
C ILE A 125 -19.21 0.53 22.59
N LYS A 126 -19.66 1.73 22.95
CA LYS A 126 -19.04 2.98 22.48
C LYS A 126 -17.75 3.19 23.25
N ILE A 127 -16.62 2.85 22.64
CA ILE A 127 -15.29 3.03 23.23
C ILE A 127 -14.93 4.53 23.34
N SER A 128 -15.48 5.37 22.46
CA SER A 128 -15.31 6.82 22.43
C SER A 128 -16.51 7.50 21.80
N GLU A 129 -16.82 8.71 22.21
CA GLU A 129 -17.85 9.54 21.58
C GLU A 129 -17.31 10.21 20.32
N LYS A 130 -18.11 10.13 19.24
CA LYS A 130 -17.79 10.77 17.96
C LYS A 130 -18.93 11.68 17.55
N THR A 131 -18.63 12.95 17.39
CA THR A 131 -19.57 13.93 16.87
C THR A 131 -19.29 14.23 15.41
N VAL A 132 -20.32 14.41 14.62
CA VAL A 132 -20.23 14.75 13.19
C VAL A 132 -20.79 16.13 12.97
N ALA A 133 -20.04 16.95 12.26
CA ALA A 133 -20.47 18.32 11.98
C ALA A 133 -20.22 18.70 10.51
N PHE A 134 -21.14 19.47 9.95
CA PHE A 134 -21.07 20.01 8.59
C PHE A 134 -20.84 21.52 8.61
N ASN A 135 -19.92 21.97 7.79
CA ASN A 135 -19.75 23.39 7.52
C ASN A 135 -20.78 23.86 6.49
N ALA A 136 -21.46 24.99 6.75
CA ALA A 136 -22.39 25.59 5.80
C ALA A 136 -22.27 27.10 5.80
N PHE A 137 -22.03 27.70 4.63
CA PHE A 137 -21.91 29.15 4.47
C PHE A 137 -23.28 29.81 4.43
N THR A 138 -23.40 30.96 5.08
CA THR A 138 -24.67 31.73 5.13
C THR A 138 -24.88 32.60 3.88
N SER A 139 -23.85 32.81 3.06
CA SER A 139 -23.89 33.65 1.87
C SER A 139 -23.06 33.03 0.74
N THR A 140 -23.49 33.25 -0.49
CA THR A 140 -22.73 32.95 -1.69
C THR A 140 -21.69 34.05 -2.04
N ASN A 141 -21.76 35.22 -1.41
CA ASN A 141 -20.77 36.27 -1.59
C ASN A 141 -19.58 35.99 -0.67
N ILE A 142 -18.36 36.01 -1.23
CA ILE A 142 -17.13 35.71 -0.50
C ILE A 142 -16.73 36.87 0.44
N ASN A 143 -17.18 38.11 0.15
CA ASN A 143 -16.90 39.25 0.99
C ASN A 143 -17.64 39.13 2.32
N ASN A 144 -16.87 39.04 3.43
CA ASN A 144 -17.43 38.91 4.77
C ASN A 144 -18.42 37.77 4.95
N ALA A 145 -18.23 36.67 4.19
CA ALA A 145 -19.06 35.48 4.36
C ALA A 145 -18.73 34.78 5.69
N TYR A 146 -19.78 34.22 6.28
CA TYR A 146 -19.68 33.41 7.49
C TYR A 146 -20.16 31.99 7.18
N SER A 147 -19.62 31.03 7.90
CA SER A 147 -20.23 29.70 7.97
C SER A 147 -20.63 29.35 9.39
N ASN A 148 -21.67 28.53 9.49
CA ASN A 148 -22.08 27.86 10.71
C ASN A 148 -21.60 26.41 10.67
N LEU A 149 -21.30 25.84 11.84
CA LEU A 149 -20.97 24.45 12.00
C LEU A 149 -22.18 23.72 12.58
N TYR A 150 -22.85 22.89 11.78
CA TYR A 150 -24.05 22.14 12.16
C TYR A 150 -23.65 20.77 12.64
N PHE A 151 -23.93 20.47 13.89
CA PHE A 151 -23.79 19.12 14.45
C PHE A 151 -25.02 18.29 14.10
N VAL A 152 -24.77 17.04 13.71
CA VAL A 152 -25.81 16.15 13.20
C VAL A 152 -25.75 14.77 13.86
N GLU A 153 -26.90 14.12 13.98
CA GLU A 153 -26.99 12.74 14.44
C GLU A 153 -26.99 11.78 13.23
N PRO A 154 -25.93 11.02 13.01
CA PRO A 154 -25.84 10.09 11.88
C PRO A 154 -26.96 9.07 11.84
N ASN A 155 -27.39 8.57 13.01
CA ASN A 155 -28.42 7.54 13.14
C ASN A 155 -29.85 8.08 12.91
N LYS A 156 -30.03 9.40 12.97
CA LYS A 156 -31.31 10.08 12.71
C LYS A 156 -31.32 10.79 11.36
N ASN A 157 -30.81 10.14 10.33
CA ASN A 157 -30.87 10.64 8.96
C ASN A 157 -30.19 12.02 8.76
N LEU A 158 -29.15 12.31 9.55
CA LEU A 158 -28.43 13.59 9.62
C LEU A 158 -29.32 14.78 10.04
N GLU A 159 -30.25 14.57 10.95
CA GLU A 159 -30.99 15.67 11.57
C GLU A 159 -30.02 16.60 12.30
N LYS A 160 -30.29 17.92 12.15
CA LYS A 160 -29.47 18.94 12.82
C LYS A 160 -29.89 18.99 14.29
N GLU A 161 -28.96 18.72 15.19
CA GLU A 161 -29.20 18.78 16.63
C GLU A 161 -29.01 20.22 17.13
N PHE A 162 -27.84 20.80 16.84
CA PHE A 162 -27.52 22.19 17.18
C PHE A 162 -26.49 22.73 16.19
N TYR A 163 -26.20 24.01 16.31
CA TYR A 163 -25.14 24.60 15.49
C TYR A 163 -24.35 25.65 16.26
N VAL A 164 -23.10 25.79 15.89
CA VAL A 164 -22.24 26.89 16.35
C VAL A 164 -22.22 27.94 15.25
N PRO A 165 -22.69 29.17 15.54
CA PRO A 165 -22.76 30.23 14.53
C PRO A 165 -21.40 30.84 14.25
N ARG A 166 -21.20 31.32 13.03
CA ARG A 166 -20.05 32.16 12.61
C ARG A 166 -18.68 31.55 12.95
N VAL A 167 -18.54 30.22 12.84
CA VAL A 167 -17.26 29.53 13.14
C VAL A 167 -16.18 29.92 12.14
N VAL A 168 -16.54 30.05 10.87
CA VAL A 168 -15.65 30.49 9.80
C VAL A 168 -16.04 31.89 9.36
N GLN A 169 -15.06 32.75 9.18
CA GLN A 169 -15.25 34.09 8.62
C GLN A 169 -14.21 34.28 7.52
N THR A 170 -14.68 34.69 6.33
CA THR A 170 -13.77 35.01 5.23
C THR A 170 -13.11 36.38 5.49
N LYS A 171 -11.81 36.43 5.25
CA LYS A 171 -11.00 37.68 5.40
C LYS A 171 -10.21 37.91 4.12
N THR A 172 -9.93 39.17 3.83
CA THR A 172 -9.02 39.57 2.75
C THR A 172 -7.59 39.21 3.13
N LEU A 173 -6.85 38.62 2.21
CA LEU A 173 -5.45 38.31 2.40
C LEU A 173 -4.56 39.48 1.98
N LYS A 174 -3.39 39.61 2.62
CA LYS A 174 -2.32 40.51 2.18
C LYS A 174 -1.91 40.16 0.75
N LYS A 175 -1.83 41.17 -0.11
CA LYS A 175 -1.30 40.99 -1.48
C LYS A 175 0.19 40.67 -1.43
N LEU A 176 0.60 39.78 -2.31
CA LEU A 176 2.03 39.58 -2.60
C LEU A 176 2.46 40.51 -3.72
N ASP A 177 3.77 40.74 -3.83
CA ASP A 177 4.33 41.63 -4.84
C ASP A 177 3.91 41.18 -6.26
N GLY A 178 3.45 42.19 -7.06
CA GLY A 178 2.94 41.95 -8.41
C GLY A 178 1.48 41.50 -8.52
N GLU A 179 0.78 41.21 -7.42
CA GLU A 179 -0.64 40.84 -7.45
C GLU A 179 -1.59 42.02 -7.66
N ARG A 180 -2.45 41.89 -8.66
CA ARG A 180 -3.49 42.91 -8.97
C ARG A 180 -4.82 42.57 -8.29
N VAL A 181 -5.14 41.31 -8.11
CA VAL A 181 -6.45 40.84 -7.62
C VAL A 181 -6.41 40.60 -6.12
N LEU A 182 -7.49 40.99 -5.42
CA LEU A 182 -7.71 40.67 -4.01
C LEU A 182 -7.98 39.18 -3.85
N ARG A 183 -7.36 38.56 -2.87
CA ARG A 183 -7.60 37.17 -2.50
C ARG A 183 -8.23 37.09 -1.11
N TYR A 184 -8.97 36.04 -0.89
CA TYR A 184 -9.70 35.81 0.36
C TYR A 184 -9.24 34.52 1.02
N PHE A 185 -9.43 34.42 2.33
CA PHE A 185 -9.23 33.16 3.06
C PHE A 185 -10.30 33.03 4.15
N PRO A 186 -10.98 31.87 4.23
CA PRO A 186 -10.95 30.79 3.24
C PRO A 186 -11.62 31.18 1.91
N ASP A 187 -11.06 30.76 0.78
CA ASP A 187 -11.67 30.91 -0.53
C ASP A 187 -12.55 29.71 -0.88
N PHE A 188 -13.72 29.64 -0.26
CA PHE A 188 -14.64 28.52 -0.42
C PHE A 188 -15.24 28.38 -1.82
N LYS A 189 -15.03 29.34 -2.71
CA LYS A 189 -15.49 29.29 -4.11
C LYS A 189 -14.47 28.64 -5.04
N ASN A 190 -13.20 29.01 -4.90
CA ASN A 190 -12.14 28.61 -5.82
C ASN A 190 -11.19 27.58 -5.18
N ASN A 191 -11.15 27.48 -3.85
CA ASN A 191 -10.28 26.57 -3.11
C ASN A 191 -11.01 25.94 -1.92
N MET A 192 -11.68 24.82 -2.17
CA MET A 192 -12.47 24.11 -1.16
C MET A 192 -11.61 23.64 0.04
N GLN A 193 -10.30 23.40 -0.18
CA GLN A 193 -9.39 22.97 0.87
C GLN A 193 -9.15 24.06 1.93
N ASP A 194 -9.34 25.32 1.59
CA ASP A 194 -9.14 26.46 2.51
C ASP A 194 -10.02 26.36 3.75
N VAL A 195 -11.24 25.77 3.63
CA VAL A 195 -12.14 25.59 4.77
C VAL A 195 -11.52 24.62 5.77
N GLY A 196 -10.95 23.51 5.29
CA GLY A 196 -10.24 22.55 6.14
C GLY A 196 -9.01 23.15 6.83
N ILE A 197 -8.23 23.93 6.09
CA ILE A 197 -7.09 24.67 6.64
C ILE A 197 -7.54 25.66 7.72
N TYR A 198 -8.65 26.37 7.51
CA TYR A 198 -9.18 27.32 8.48
C TYR A 198 -9.57 26.64 9.80
N TYR A 199 -10.27 25.48 9.72
CA TYR A 199 -10.58 24.70 10.92
C TYR A 199 -9.32 24.18 11.61
N ALA A 200 -8.31 23.73 10.85
CA ALA A 200 -7.05 23.29 11.43
C ALA A 200 -6.37 24.42 12.22
N ILE A 201 -6.29 25.63 11.65
CA ILE A 201 -5.71 26.81 12.34
C ILE A 201 -6.48 27.12 13.63
N LYS A 202 -7.81 27.03 13.61
CA LYS A 202 -8.64 27.32 14.80
C LYS A 202 -8.58 26.28 15.90
N LEU A 203 -8.38 25.02 15.55
CA LEU A 203 -8.56 23.89 16.49
C LEU A 203 -7.25 23.29 17.00
N ILE A 204 -6.13 23.63 16.38
CA ILE A 204 -4.84 22.98 16.71
C ILE A 204 -4.43 23.17 18.16
N ALA A 205 -4.74 24.29 18.78
CA ALA A 205 -4.49 24.55 20.20
C ALA A 205 -5.30 23.59 21.12
N ASN A 206 -6.44 23.10 20.63
CA ASN A 206 -7.37 22.27 21.43
C ASN A 206 -7.13 20.76 21.30
N GLY A 207 -6.30 20.31 20.35
CA GLY A 207 -5.99 18.89 20.16
C GLY A 207 -5.41 18.56 18.79
N SER A 208 -5.12 17.27 18.62
CA SER A 208 -4.52 16.75 17.38
C SER A 208 -5.50 16.77 16.21
N ILE A 209 -4.97 17.10 15.02
CA ILE A 209 -5.75 17.29 13.81
C ILE A 209 -5.24 16.39 12.69
N ALA A 210 -6.16 15.75 11.99
CA ALA A 210 -5.91 15.15 10.69
C ALA A 210 -6.78 15.82 9.64
N ILE A 211 -6.17 16.35 8.57
CA ILE A 211 -6.88 16.81 7.38
C ILE A 211 -6.83 15.68 6.35
N PHE A 212 -7.96 15.02 6.13
CA PHE A 212 -8.06 13.95 5.15
C PHE A 212 -8.38 14.48 3.76
N CYS A 213 -7.66 13.98 2.77
CA CYS A 213 -7.95 14.19 1.36
C CYS A 213 -7.73 12.88 0.57
N SER A 214 -8.43 12.74 -0.55
CA SER A 214 -8.49 11.49 -1.29
C SER A 214 -7.30 11.23 -2.23
N LYS A 215 -6.44 12.23 -2.46
CA LYS A 215 -5.30 12.15 -3.41
C LYS A 215 -4.03 12.73 -2.81
N LYS A 216 -2.88 12.09 -3.12
CA LYS A 216 -1.56 12.59 -2.70
C LYS A 216 -1.25 14.00 -3.20
N ASP A 217 -1.64 14.32 -4.45
CA ASP A 217 -1.44 15.66 -5.01
C ASP A 217 -2.19 16.73 -4.22
N THR A 218 -3.35 16.36 -3.64
CA THR A 218 -4.13 17.26 -2.78
C THR A 218 -3.41 17.52 -1.45
N VAL A 219 -2.70 16.52 -0.89
CA VAL A 219 -1.84 16.72 0.29
C VAL A 219 -0.81 17.81 0.00
N ASN A 220 -0.06 17.65 -1.08
CA ASN A 220 0.95 18.66 -1.50
C ASN A 220 0.34 20.04 -1.75
N THR A 221 -0.87 20.09 -2.31
CA THR A 221 -1.59 21.37 -2.55
C THR A 221 -1.96 22.04 -1.23
N ILE A 222 -2.47 21.28 -0.25
CA ILE A 222 -2.82 21.79 1.09
C ILE A 222 -1.55 22.28 1.80
N LEU A 223 -0.46 21.52 1.80
CA LEU A 223 0.80 21.94 2.41
C LEU A 223 1.35 23.22 1.78
N LYS A 224 1.37 23.29 0.44
CA LYS A 224 1.72 24.50 -0.29
C LYS A 224 0.84 25.70 0.10
N ARG A 225 -0.45 25.46 0.31
CA ARG A 225 -1.38 26.51 0.72
C ARG A 225 -1.11 27.02 2.13
N PHE A 226 -0.80 26.17 3.09
CA PHE A 226 -0.34 26.59 4.43
C PHE A 226 0.88 27.52 4.34
N ILE A 227 1.86 27.16 3.52
CA ILE A 227 3.08 27.95 3.31
C ILE A 227 2.74 29.31 2.67
N GLU A 228 1.86 29.35 1.67
CA GLU A 228 1.38 30.58 1.04
C GLU A 228 0.66 31.49 2.05
N LEU A 229 -0.24 30.91 2.87
CA LEU A 229 -0.99 31.65 3.88
C LEU A 229 -0.05 32.31 4.91
N LYS A 230 1.00 31.62 5.34
CA LYS A 230 2.04 32.18 6.21
C LYS A 230 2.72 33.39 5.57
N LYS A 231 3.10 33.28 4.28
CA LYS A 231 3.67 34.44 3.52
C LYS A 231 2.71 35.62 3.40
N ARG A 232 1.39 35.39 3.46
CA ARG A 232 0.34 36.39 3.43
C ARG A 232 -0.05 36.94 4.81
N GLY A 233 0.69 36.55 5.86
CA GLY A 233 0.51 37.05 7.22
C GLY A 233 -0.51 36.31 8.08
N ILE A 234 -0.94 35.10 7.65
CA ILE A 234 -1.70 34.19 8.52
C ILE A 234 -0.70 33.51 9.45
N SER A 235 -0.89 33.63 10.77
CA SER A 235 -0.02 32.99 11.75
C SER A 235 -0.21 31.47 11.74
N LEU A 236 0.92 30.76 11.77
CA LEU A 236 0.99 29.31 12.01
C LEU A 236 1.71 28.99 13.32
N GLU A 237 1.88 29.99 14.20
CA GLU A 237 2.60 29.84 15.47
C GLU A 237 1.98 28.81 16.39
N ASP A 238 0.64 28.69 16.39
CA ASP A 238 -0.05 27.68 17.20
C ASP A 238 0.38 26.25 16.87
N PHE A 239 0.69 25.95 15.59
CA PHE A 239 1.16 24.63 15.20
C PHE A 239 2.55 24.31 15.74
N THR A 240 3.46 25.28 15.75
CA THR A 240 4.80 25.13 16.30
C THR A 240 4.78 25.14 17.83
N THR A 241 3.95 25.96 18.45
CA THR A 241 3.83 26.08 19.91
C THR A 241 3.31 24.78 20.55
N VAL A 242 2.38 24.08 19.88
CA VAL A 242 1.83 22.81 20.41
C VAL A 242 2.65 21.59 20.00
N SER A 243 3.67 21.75 19.16
CA SER A 243 4.56 20.70 18.68
C SER A 243 5.94 20.82 19.34
N ASP A 244 6.67 19.71 19.35
CA ASP A 244 8.08 19.72 19.73
C ASP A 244 8.92 20.28 18.58
N GLU A 245 9.48 21.49 18.79
CA GLU A 245 10.26 22.21 17.77
C GLU A 245 11.47 21.37 17.30
N THR A 246 12.15 20.70 18.24
CA THR A 246 13.32 19.86 17.93
C THR A 246 12.92 18.71 17.02
N GLU A 247 11.80 18.04 17.30
CA GLU A 247 11.31 16.93 16.47
C GLU A 247 10.86 17.41 15.08
N CYS A 248 10.23 18.59 15.00
CA CYS A 248 9.88 19.22 13.73
C CYS A 248 11.13 19.47 12.85
N LEU A 249 12.21 20.01 13.46
CA LEU A 249 13.48 20.23 12.77
C LEU A 249 14.11 18.91 12.29
N LYS A 250 14.09 17.87 13.12
CA LYS A 250 14.65 16.55 12.79
C LYS A 250 13.91 15.87 11.65
N ILE A 251 12.58 15.90 11.67
CA ILE A 251 11.76 15.34 10.57
C ILE A 251 11.98 16.15 9.29
N ALA A 252 12.00 17.48 9.37
CA ALA A 252 12.29 18.33 8.23
C ALA A 252 13.68 18.05 7.65
N TYR A 253 14.68 17.85 8.49
CA TYR A 253 16.03 17.48 8.06
C TYR A 253 16.05 16.15 7.30
N LEU A 254 15.39 15.11 7.81
CA LEU A 254 15.29 13.82 7.14
C LEU A 254 14.57 13.93 5.78
N ILE A 255 13.46 14.69 5.71
CA ILE A 255 12.75 14.97 4.46
C ILE A 255 13.70 15.64 3.45
N LYS A 256 14.48 16.63 3.90
CA LYS A 256 15.42 17.37 3.04
C LYS A 256 16.51 16.43 2.47
N GLU A 257 17.05 15.51 3.25
CA GLU A 257 18.04 14.54 2.77
C GLU A 257 17.46 13.62 1.70
N HIS A 258 16.22 13.17 1.83
CA HIS A 258 15.55 12.30 0.85
C HIS A 258 15.07 13.03 -0.39
N LEU A 259 14.37 14.17 -0.21
CA LEU A 259 13.53 14.81 -1.22
C LEU A 259 13.95 16.24 -1.56
N GLY A 260 15.01 16.75 -0.92
CA GLY A 260 15.41 18.17 -1.03
C GLY A 260 14.44 19.11 -0.35
N GLU A 261 14.65 20.42 -0.55
CA GLU A 261 13.75 21.46 -0.03
C GLU A 261 12.47 21.49 -0.86
N ASN A 262 11.38 21.03 -0.26
CA ASN A 262 10.07 20.98 -0.89
C ASN A 262 8.95 21.38 0.09
N ASN A 263 7.68 21.26 -0.33
CA ASN A 263 6.56 21.65 0.53
C ASN A 263 6.44 20.78 1.80
N LEU A 264 6.81 19.49 1.75
CA LEU A 264 6.82 18.60 2.93
C LEU A 264 7.85 19.10 3.95
N HIS A 265 9.07 19.40 3.50
CA HIS A 265 10.14 19.95 4.33
C HIS A 265 9.71 21.26 5.04
N ILE A 266 9.21 22.22 4.25
CA ILE A 266 8.80 23.53 4.80
C ILE A 266 7.60 23.39 5.75
N ALA A 267 6.65 22.50 5.45
CA ALA A 267 5.50 22.26 6.33
C ALA A 267 5.93 21.63 7.65
N ALA A 268 6.85 20.66 7.63
CA ALA A 268 7.39 20.01 8.82
C ALA A 268 8.06 21.02 9.77
N LEU A 269 8.81 22.01 9.23
CA LEU A 269 9.36 23.13 10.00
C LEU A 269 8.29 23.98 10.70
N ASN A 270 7.04 23.89 10.27
CA ASN A 270 5.90 24.58 10.86
C ASN A 270 4.99 23.67 11.69
N GLY A 271 5.45 22.49 12.08
CA GLY A 271 4.67 21.54 12.88
C GLY A 271 3.53 20.85 12.13
N ILE A 272 3.60 20.80 10.79
CA ILE A 272 2.59 20.18 9.92
C ILE A 272 3.27 19.11 9.06
N VAL A 273 2.84 17.87 9.17
CA VAL A 273 3.39 16.76 8.38
C VAL A 273 2.43 16.27 7.30
N GLY A 274 2.98 15.69 6.24
CA GLY A 274 2.21 15.23 5.09
C GLY A 274 2.36 13.72 4.88
N HIS A 275 1.33 12.94 5.15
CA HIS A 275 1.37 11.49 5.15
C HIS A 275 0.62 10.89 3.95
N HIS A 276 1.34 10.27 3.01
CA HIS A 276 0.81 9.53 1.86
C HIS A 276 1.84 8.55 1.29
N SER A 277 1.43 7.69 0.37
CA SER A 277 2.28 6.64 -0.23
C SER A 277 3.53 7.14 -0.97
N GLY A 278 3.58 8.43 -1.35
CA GLY A 278 4.75 9.04 -1.97
C GLY A 278 5.74 9.69 -0.99
N VAL A 279 5.62 9.43 0.32
CA VAL A 279 6.59 9.85 1.34
C VAL A 279 7.51 8.66 1.63
N PRO A 280 8.85 8.84 1.68
CA PRO A 280 9.80 7.78 1.98
C PRO A 280 9.48 7.04 3.28
N ASN A 281 9.69 5.73 3.30
CA ASN A 281 9.28 4.87 4.42
C ASN A 281 9.82 5.34 5.77
N GLY A 282 11.11 5.68 5.87
CA GLY A 282 11.70 6.15 7.12
C GLY A 282 11.08 7.45 7.61
N VAL A 283 10.74 8.38 6.69
CA VAL A 283 10.04 9.62 7.03
C VAL A 283 8.65 9.30 7.55
N ARG A 284 7.87 8.44 6.88
CA ARG A 284 6.52 8.05 7.33
C ARG A 284 6.53 7.45 8.73
N ILE A 285 7.45 6.52 9.00
CA ILE A 285 7.58 5.89 10.33
C ILE A 285 7.92 6.95 11.40
N ALA A 286 8.79 7.90 11.07
CA ALA A 286 9.13 8.99 11.99
C ALA A 286 7.94 9.92 12.25
N GLU A 287 7.17 10.29 11.22
CA GLU A 287 5.94 11.07 11.33
C GLU A 287 4.89 10.35 12.19
N GLU A 288 4.67 9.07 11.93
CA GLU A 288 3.73 8.23 12.70
C GLU A 288 4.13 8.14 14.17
N TYR A 289 5.42 7.98 14.43
CA TYR A 289 5.95 7.98 15.79
C TYR A 289 5.73 9.33 16.49
N ALA A 290 6.05 10.44 15.82
CA ALA A 290 5.87 11.79 16.36
C ALA A 290 4.39 12.09 16.63
N LEU A 291 3.49 11.74 15.72
CA LEU A 291 2.04 11.84 15.90
C LEU A 291 1.55 11.00 17.09
N LYS A 292 2.00 9.74 17.17
CA LYS A 292 1.64 8.81 18.27
C LYS A 292 2.10 9.29 19.64
N LYS A 293 3.25 9.96 19.70
CA LYS A 293 3.81 10.54 20.92
C LYS A 293 3.30 11.96 21.19
N SER A 294 2.47 12.50 20.29
CA SER A 294 1.98 13.89 20.34
C SER A 294 3.09 14.94 20.28
N LEU A 295 4.24 14.59 19.72
CA LEU A 295 5.34 15.52 19.42
C LEU A 295 4.98 16.45 18.27
N ILE A 296 4.15 15.98 17.32
CA ILE A 296 3.50 16.79 16.29
C ILE A 296 2.00 16.50 16.35
N ARG A 297 1.18 17.54 16.15
CA ARG A 297 -0.27 17.41 16.31
C ARG A 297 -1.09 17.63 15.04
N CYS A 298 -0.46 18.00 13.93
CA CYS A 298 -1.17 18.24 12.67
C CYS A 298 -0.61 17.38 11.56
N VAL A 299 -1.50 16.62 10.90
CA VAL A 299 -1.18 15.82 9.72
C VAL A 299 -2.16 16.09 8.60
N VAL A 300 -1.64 16.24 7.37
CA VAL A 300 -2.43 16.22 6.13
C VAL A 300 -2.21 14.87 5.46
N CYS A 301 -3.27 14.09 5.22
CA CYS A 301 -3.10 12.69 4.88
C CYS A 301 -4.12 12.17 3.85
N THR A 302 -3.75 11.03 3.24
CA THR A 302 -4.65 10.18 2.44
C THR A 302 -5.12 8.97 3.26
N SER A 303 -5.83 8.03 2.62
CA SER A 303 -6.30 6.78 3.23
C SER A 303 -5.18 5.89 3.81
N THR A 304 -3.92 6.12 3.43
CA THR A 304 -2.77 5.39 4.00
C THR A 304 -2.67 5.54 5.52
N LEU A 305 -3.11 6.70 6.06
CA LEU A 305 -3.17 6.90 7.52
C LEU A 305 -4.29 6.08 8.17
N ALA A 306 -5.34 5.72 7.42
CA ALA A 306 -6.44 4.90 7.91
C ALA A 306 -6.06 3.43 8.09
N GLN A 307 -4.96 2.97 7.49
CA GLN A 307 -4.50 1.58 7.52
C GLN A 307 -3.33 1.41 8.51
N GLY A 308 -3.48 0.49 9.47
CA GLY A 308 -2.39 0.01 10.32
C GLY A 308 -1.89 0.93 11.46
N VAL A 309 -2.16 2.24 11.45
CA VAL A 309 -1.59 3.18 12.43
C VAL A 309 -2.57 3.57 13.53
N ASN A 310 -2.14 3.47 14.77
CA ASN A 310 -2.92 3.90 15.93
C ASN A 310 -2.55 5.33 16.35
N LEU A 311 -3.23 6.33 15.80
CA LEU A 311 -2.97 7.75 16.08
C LEU A 311 -4.04 8.36 16.98
N PRO A 312 -3.68 9.23 17.92
CA PRO A 312 -4.61 9.98 18.74
C PRO A 312 -5.12 11.22 17.99
N ILE A 313 -6.15 11.04 17.15
CA ILE A 313 -6.76 12.15 16.40
C ILE A 313 -8.00 12.64 17.15
N LYS A 314 -8.01 13.91 17.56
CA LYS A 314 -9.18 14.54 18.17
C LYS A 314 -10.11 15.15 17.11
N TYR A 315 -9.55 15.83 16.12
CA TYR A 315 -10.31 16.47 15.05
C TYR A 315 -9.94 15.86 13.70
N LEU A 316 -10.90 15.19 13.06
CA LEU A 316 -10.77 14.72 11.70
C LEU A 316 -11.51 15.66 10.75
N ILE A 317 -10.77 16.38 9.94
CA ILE A 317 -11.29 17.32 8.95
C ILE A 317 -11.29 16.61 7.60
N VAL A 318 -12.48 16.34 7.05
CA VAL A 318 -12.64 15.67 5.76
C VAL A 318 -12.84 16.72 4.68
N SER A 319 -11.82 16.94 3.85
CA SER A 319 -11.85 17.96 2.80
C SER A 319 -12.53 17.45 1.51
N SER A 320 -12.58 16.15 1.27
CA SER A 320 -13.26 15.54 0.14
C SER A 320 -13.55 14.07 0.39
N ILE A 321 -14.72 13.61 -0.05
CA ILE A 321 -15.12 12.19 -0.06
C ILE A 321 -14.97 11.54 -1.44
N TYR A 322 -14.44 12.25 -2.43
CA TYR A 322 -14.34 11.77 -3.81
C TYR A 322 -12.93 11.32 -4.15
N GLN A 323 -12.81 10.07 -4.59
CA GLN A 323 -11.61 9.50 -5.22
C GLN A 323 -11.81 9.53 -6.74
N SER A 324 -11.17 10.49 -7.41
CA SER A 324 -11.44 10.82 -8.81
C SER A 324 -12.91 11.26 -9.02
N LYS A 325 -13.74 10.50 -9.72
CA LYS A 325 -15.16 10.77 -9.93
C LYS A 325 -16.07 9.94 -9.00
N GLN A 326 -15.53 8.99 -8.26
CA GLN A 326 -16.31 8.09 -7.41
C GLN A 326 -16.26 8.51 -5.93
N VAL A 327 -17.33 8.27 -5.23
CA VAL A 327 -17.38 8.47 -3.77
C VAL A 327 -16.63 7.33 -3.10
N ILE A 328 -15.86 7.62 -2.06
CA ILE A 328 -15.18 6.63 -1.21
C ILE A 328 -16.16 5.55 -0.74
N LYS A 329 -15.70 4.32 -0.61
CA LYS A 329 -16.53 3.23 -0.06
C LYS A 329 -16.92 3.52 1.39
N VAL A 330 -18.12 3.08 1.79
CA VAL A 330 -18.63 3.25 3.17
C VAL A 330 -17.65 2.63 4.16
N ARG A 331 -17.19 1.43 3.88
CA ARG A 331 -16.19 0.72 4.68
C ARG A 331 -14.91 1.53 4.91
N ASP A 332 -14.34 2.09 3.83
CA ASP A 332 -13.09 2.87 3.91
C ASP A 332 -13.30 4.17 4.68
N PHE A 333 -14.49 4.77 4.53
CA PHE A 333 -14.86 5.96 5.30
C PHE A 333 -15.02 5.64 6.79
N HIS A 334 -15.65 4.52 7.15
CA HIS A 334 -15.76 4.09 8.55
C HIS A 334 -14.41 3.69 9.15
N ASN A 335 -13.51 3.11 8.37
CA ASN A 335 -12.12 2.87 8.77
C ASN A 335 -11.41 4.18 9.11
N LEU A 336 -11.60 5.21 8.28
CA LEU A 336 -11.04 6.54 8.49
C LEU A 336 -11.60 7.19 9.77
N ILE A 337 -12.92 7.30 9.90
CA ILE A 337 -13.54 7.93 11.07
C ILE A 337 -13.33 7.11 12.35
N GLY A 338 -13.06 5.80 12.21
CA GLY A 338 -12.65 4.92 13.29
C GLY A 338 -11.33 5.31 13.95
N ARG A 339 -10.50 6.11 13.29
CA ARG A 339 -9.24 6.63 13.84
C ARG A 339 -9.42 7.86 14.74
N THR A 340 -10.58 8.49 14.70
CA THR A 340 -10.92 9.64 15.53
C THR A 340 -11.35 9.16 16.93
N ALA A 341 -10.92 9.83 17.98
CA ALA A 341 -11.22 9.50 19.38
C ALA A 341 -10.89 8.02 19.74
N ARG A 342 -9.66 7.59 19.50
CA ARG A 342 -9.28 6.20 19.75
C ARG A 342 -8.99 5.97 21.22
N ALA A 343 -9.49 4.82 21.72
CA ALA A 343 -9.37 4.42 23.14
C ALA A 343 -7.94 4.57 23.71
N GLY A 344 -7.85 5.12 24.90
CA GLY A 344 -6.62 5.25 25.67
C GLY A 344 -5.94 6.61 25.65
N LYS A 345 -6.37 7.56 24.80
CA LYS A 345 -5.84 8.94 24.78
C LYS A 345 -6.91 10.02 24.68
N GLU A 346 -7.91 9.85 23.81
CA GLU A 346 -8.99 10.79 23.60
C GLU A 346 -10.33 10.08 23.84
N THR A 347 -11.16 10.62 24.71
CA THR A 347 -12.48 10.08 25.02
C THR A 347 -13.56 10.53 24.03
N GLU A 348 -13.30 11.64 23.35
CA GLU A 348 -14.20 12.27 22.38
C GLU A 348 -13.46 12.72 21.13
N GLY A 349 -14.15 12.75 20.00
CA GLY A 349 -13.58 13.25 18.75
C GLY A 349 -14.62 13.83 17.82
N THR A 350 -14.22 14.84 17.05
CA THR A 350 -15.10 15.53 16.12
C THR A 350 -14.69 15.31 14.68
N ILE A 351 -15.65 14.90 13.85
CA ILE A 351 -15.50 14.75 12.41
C ILE A 351 -16.12 15.97 11.75
N ILE A 352 -15.31 16.78 11.07
CA ILE A 352 -15.75 18.01 10.41
C ILE A 352 -15.75 17.79 8.91
N LEU A 353 -16.94 17.84 8.30
CA LEU A 353 -17.16 17.74 6.87
C LEU A 353 -17.18 19.14 6.27
N THR A 354 -16.19 19.48 5.47
CA THR A 354 -15.97 20.86 4.99
C THR A 354 -16.86 21.23 3.81
N GLU A 355 -17.41 20.24 3.11
CA GLU A 355 -18.27 20.48 1.96
C GLU A 355 -19.65 21.02 2.41
N ASP A 356 -20.08 22.11 1.79
CA ASP A 356 -21.37 22.73 2.09
C ASP A 356 -22.52 21.99 1.36
N VAL A 357 -23.24 21.17 2.08
CA VAL A 357 -24.36 20.37 1.56
C VAL A 357 -25.73 20.96 1.91
N TYR A 358 -25.79 22.03 2.72
CA TYR A 358 -27.05 22.55 3.23
C TYR A 358 -27.53 23.83 2.54
N THR A 359 -26.64 24.65 2.00
CA THR A 359 -27.03 25.95 1.40
C THR A 359 -27.24 25.86 -0.12
N LYS A 360 -26.71 24.85 -0.77
CA LYS A 360 -26.81 24.67 -2.21
C LYS A 360 -27.91 23.68 -2.57
N SER A 361 -29.15 24.14 -2.77
CA SER A 361 -30.30 23.29 -3.10
C SER A 361 -30.12 22.43 -4.35
N LYS A 362 -29.28 22.83 -5.31
CA LYS A 362 -28.97 22.06 -6.52
C LYS A 362 -28.05 20.85 -6.27
N GLU A 363 -27.47 20.71 -5.08
CA GLU A 363 -26.50 19.67 -4.74
C GLU A 363 -27.05 18.67 -3.70
N ALA A 364 -28.38 18.46 -3.69
CA ALA A 364 -29.04 17.49 -2.78
C ALA A 364 -28.43 16.07 -2.86
N TYR A 365 -27.90 15.69 -4.01
CA TYR A 365 -27.22 14.40 -4.20
C TYR A 365 -26.01 14.26 -3.28
N LYS A 366 -25.29 15.34 -2.98
CA LYS A 366 -24.15 15.33 -2.08
C LYS A 366 -24.56 14.97 -0.66
N LEU A 367 -25.66 15.54 -0.17
CA LEU A 367 -26.19 15.18 1.13
C LEU A 367 -26.55 13.67 1.19
N ASN A 368 -27.11 13.11 0.11
CA ASN A 368 -27.42 11.69 0.02
C ASN A 368 -26.15 10.82 0.05
N ASN A 369 -25.06 11.28 -0.56
CA ASN A 369 -23.76 10.59 -0.48
C ASN A 369 -23.26 10.54 0.98
N TYR A 370 -23.37 11.65 1.73
CA TYR A 370 -23.01 11.67 3.14
C TYR A 370 -23.93 10.82 4.01
N LYS A 371 -25.26 10.83 3.74
CA LYS A 371 -26.20 9.93 4.41
C LYS A 371 -25.82 8.47 4.20
N ARG A 372 -25.44 8.10 2.98
CA ARG A 372 -24.96 6.76 2.66
C ARG A 372 -23.68 6.42 3.41
N LEU A 373 -22.69 7.34 3.38
CA LEU A 373 -21.39 7.11 3.99
C LEU A 373 -21.42 6.99 5.51
N LEU A 374 -22.26 7.78 6.18
CA LEU A 374 -22.34 7.81 7.64
C LEU A 374 -23.18 6.67 8.21
N ASN A 375 -23.99 6.00 7.40
CA ASN A 375 -24.75 4.83 7.82
C ASN A 375 -23.95 3.54 7.53
N VAL A 376 -23.57 2.86 8.60
CA VAL A 376 -22.82 1.58 8.58
C VAL A 376 -23.55 0.49 7.79
N ASP A 377 -24.89 0.48 7.82
CA ASP A 377 -25.68 -0.54 7.12
C ASP A 377 -25.57 -0.46 5.59
N ASN A 378 -25.10 0.67 5.07
CA ASN A 378 -24.82 0.85 3.65
C ASN A 378 -23.41 0.37 3.24
N SER A 379 -22.68 -0.30 4.14
CA SER A 379 -21.36 -0.83 3.80
C SER A 379 -21.43 -1.82 2.64
N GLU A 380 -20.42 -1.78 1.80
CA GLU A 380 -20.33 -2.65 0.63
C GLU A 380 -20.21 -4.10 1.05
N LYS A 381 -20.80 -4.99 0.25
CA LYS A 381 -20.59 -6.43 0.39
C LYS A 381 -19.16 -6.75 -0.05
N CYS A 382 -18.50 -7.56 0.74
CA CYS A 382 -17.24 -8.16 0.31
C CYS A 382 -17.55 -9.16 -0.81
N SER A 383 -16.88 -9.01 -1.96
CA SER A 383 -17.11 -9.81 -3.16
C SER A 383 -15.81 -10.44 -3.64
N SER A 384 -15.90 -11.54 -4.37
CA SER A 384 -14.75 -12.21 -4.98
C SER A 384 -14.41 -11.60 -6.34
N ASN A 385 -13.13 -11.36 -6.58
CA ASN A 385 -12.65 -10.96 -7.90
C ASN A 385 -12.74 -12.09 -8.94
N LEU A 386 -12.78 -13.36 -8.53
CA LEU A 386 -12.94 -14.50 -9.44
C LEU A 386 -14.22 -14.39 -10.27
N LEU A 387 -15.26 -13.76 -9.73
CA LEU A 387 -16.53 -13.54 -10.44
C LEU A 387 -16.40 -12.62 -11.66
N LYS A 388 -15.33 -11.81 -11.75
CA LYS A 388 -15.04 -11.00 -12.94
C LYS A 388 -14.69 -11.85 -14.17
N LEU A 389 -14.24 -13.08 -13.97
CA LEU A 389 -13.95 -14.02 -15.07
C LEU A 389 -15.22 -14.53 -15.75
N VAL A 390 -16.36 -14.54 -15.04
CA VAL A 390 -17.62 -15.15 -15.48
C VAL A 390 -18.77 -14.14 -15.58
N ARG A 391 -18.49 -12.87 -15.36
CA ARG A 391 -19.47 -11.76 -15.46
C ARG A 391 -19.01 -10.74 -16.49
N LYS A 392 -19.96 -9.96 -17.02
CA LYS A 392 -19.61 -8.75 -17.76
C LYS A 392 -18.86 -7.78 -16.84
N VAL A 393 -17.89 -7.06 -17.39
CA VAL A 393 -17.11 -6.05 -16.67
C VAL A 393 -17.58 -4.66 -17.09
N GLU A 394 -18.18 -3.93 -16.17
CA GLU A 394 -18.71 -2.59 -16.46
C GLU A 394 -17.59 -1.58 -16.72
N LEU A 395 -17.82 -0.71 -17.71
CA LEU A 395 -16.97 0.39 -18.15
C LEU A 395 -17.84 1.66 -18.13
N GLY A 396 -17.59 2.60 -17.22
CA GLY A 396 -18.37 3.82 -17.11
C GLY A 396 -19.88 3.60 -16.97
N GLU A 397 -20.69 4.55 -17.46
CA GLU A 397 -22.14 4.52 -17.23
C GLU A 397 -22.94 3.62 -18.18
N ASN A 398 -22.44 3.33 -19.41
CA ASN A 398 -23.21 2.65 -20.46
C ASN A 398 -22.43 1.60 -21.26
N MET A 399 -21.20 1.28 -20.90
CA MET A 399 -20.39 0.30 -21.63
C MET A 399 -19.94 -0.82 -20.70
N SER A 400 -19.70 -2.00 -21.30
CA SER A 400 -19.14 -3.15 -20.58
C SER A 400 -18.33 -4.04 -21.51
N ILE A 401 -17.32 -4.71 -20.95
CA ILE A 401 -16.67 -5.83 -21.63
C ILE A 401 -17.64 -7.02 -21.51
N ARG A 402 -18.08 -7.52 -22.64
CA ARG A 402 -19.05 -8.62 -22.71
C ARG A 402 -18.42 -9.93 -22.27
N PHE A 403 -19.18 -10.75 -21.56
CA PHE A 403 -18.71 -12.06 -21.12
C PHE A 403 -18.25 -12.96 -22.28
N ASP A 404 -18.93 -12.94 -23.45
CA ASP A 404 -18.53 -13.70 -24.62
C ASP A 404 -17.12 -13.34 -25.13
N PHE A 405 -16.74 -12.06 -25.03
CA PHE A 405 -15.38 -11.63 -25.36
C PHE A 405 -14.37 -12.19 -24.35
N LEU A 406 -14.67 -12.07 -23.03
CA LEU A 406 -13.81 -12.59 -21.97
C LEU A 406 -13.59 -14.11 -22.14
N LYS A 407 -14.64 -14.86 -22.45
CA LYS A 407 -14.56 -16.30 -22.67
C LYS A 407 -13.63 -16.66 -23.83
N LYS A 408 -13.71 -15.92 -24.96
CA LYS A 408 -12.80 -16.09 -26.12
C LYS A 408 -11.37 -15.74 -25.75
N TYR A 409 -11.17 -14.61 -25.09
CA TYR A 409 -9.87 -14.15 -24.64
C TYR A 409 -9.18 -15.17 -23.72
N ILE A 410 -9.88 -15.65 -22.67
CA ILE A 410 -9.37 -16.65 -21.75
C ILE A 410 -9.05 -17.95 -22.49
N LYS A 411 -9.92 -18.40 -23.38
CA LYS A 411 -9.68 -19.60 -24.19
C LYS A 411 -8.43 -19.45 -25.07
N ALA A 412 -8.28 -18.31 -25.75
CA ALA A 412 -7.12 -18.03 -26.60
C ALA A 412 -5.81 -18.08 -25.79
N ARG A 413 -5.80 -17.48 -24.59
CA ARG A 413 -4.63 -17.45 -23.71
C ARG A 413 -4.05 -18.84 -23.40
N TYR A 414 -4.90 -19.86 -23.29
CA TYR A 414 -4.47 -21.23 -22.94
C TYR A 414 -4.42 -22.19 -24.13
N SER A 415 -5.05 -21.88 -25.26
CA SER A 415 -5.11 -22.79 -26.39
C SER A 415 -4.59 -22.24 -27.71
N ASN A 416 -4.46 -20.91 -27.86
CA ASN A 416 -4.00 -20.27 -29.09
C ASN A 416 -3.27 -18.95 -28.81
N ILE A 417 -1.97 -19.05 -28.53
CA ILE A 417 -1.16 -17.90 -28.15
C ILE A 417 -1.13 -16.79 -29.23
N THR A 418 -1.22 -17.14 -30.51
CA THR A 418 -1.21 -16.15 -31.60
C THR A 418 -2.48 -15.28 -31.54
N GLU A 419 -3.64 -15.89 -31.37
CA GLU A 419 -4.92 -15.19 -31.22
C GLU A 419 -4.94 -14.35 -29.93
N TYR A 420 -4.37 -14.87 -28.86
CA TYR A 420 -4.22 -14.12 -27.61
C TYR A 420 -3.35 -12.88 -27.77
N ASP A 421 -2.22 -12.99 -28.48
CA ASP A 421 -1.33 -11.86 -28.75
C ASP A 421 -2.02 -10.78 -29.63
N GLU A 422 -2.89 -11.20 -30.56
CA GLU A 422 -3.72 -10.27 -31.34
C GLU A 422 -4.67 -9.49 -30.41
N TYR A 423 -5.39 -10.16 -29.51
CA TYR A 423 -6.24 -9.48 -28.52
C TYR A 423 -5.46 -8.49 -27.65
N LYS A 424 -4.27 -8.85 -27.21
CA LYS A 424 -3.43 -7.93 -26.41
C LYS A 424 -3.01 -6.71 -27.21
N LYS A 425 -2.64 -6.89 -28.48
CA LYS A 425 -2.29 -5.77 -29.39
C LYS A 425 -3.48 -4.84 -29.61
N ASP A 426 -4.67 -5.38 -29.82
CA ASP A 426 -5.88 -4.58 -30.04
C ASP A 426 -6.24 -3.77 -28.78
N ILE A 427 -6.18 -4.39 -27.59
CA ILE A 427 -6.43 -3.70 -26.32
C ILE A 427 -5.41 -2.57 -26.10
N LEU A 428 -4.14 -2.81 -26.41
CA LEU A 428 -3.09 -1.80 -26.31
C LEU A 428 -3.29 -0.68 -27.32
N ALA A 429 -3.67 -1.01 -28.56
CA ALA A 429 -3.96 -0.03 -29.62
C ALA A 429 -5.13 0.89 -29.23
N CYS A 430 -6.22 0.36 -28.67
CA CYS A 430 -7.35 1.15 -28.16
C CYS A 430 -6.89 2.19 -27.11
N LYS A 431 -5.99 1.78 -26.22
CA LYS A 431 -5.40 2.68 -25.23
C LYS A 431 -4.53 3.76 -25.85
N GLU A 432 -3.62 3.39 -26.77
CA GLU A 432 -2.66 4.30 -27.40
C GLU A 432 -3.32 5.30 -28.35
N GLN A 433 -4.35 4.89 -29.07
CA GLN A 433 -5.13 5.74 -29.95
C GLN A 433 -6.04 6.70 -29.18
N GLY A 434 -6.20 6.48 -27.85
CA GLY A 434 -7.03 7.30 -26.97
C GLY A 434 -8.50 7.18 -27.33
N GLU A 435 -8.94 5.97 -27.67
CA GLU A 435 -10.34 5.64 -27.85
C GLU A 435 -11.13 5.89 -26.58
N GLU A 436 -12.44 6.12 -26.73
CA GLU A 436 -13.32 6.23 -25.60
C GLU A 436 -13.24 4.96 -24.76
N TYR A 437 -12.97 5.12 -23.46
CA TYR A 437 -12.72 4.02 -22.51
C TYR A 437 -11.45 3.17 -22.74
N GLY A 438 -10.58 3.50 -23.70
CA GLY A 438 -9.39 2.68 -24.01
C GLY A 438 -8.46 2.45 -22.82
N GLU A 439 -8.21 3.48 -22.00
CA GLU A 439 -7.44 3.33 -20.75
C GLU A 439 -8.17 2.46 -19.70
N GLU A 440 -9.50 2.55 -19.64
CA GLU A 440 -10.31 1.78 -18.71
C GLU A 440 -10.37 0.31 -19.13
N ILE A 441 -10.57 0.03 -20.43
CA ILE A 441 -10.51 -1.33 -21.00
C ILE A 441 -9.16 -1.97 -20.68
N PHE A 442 -8.06 -1.28 -20.95
CA PHE A 442 -6.72 -1.78 -20.66
C PHE A 442 -6.55 -2.11 -19.15
N SER A 443 -6.99 -1.21 -18.29
CA SER A 443 -6.93 -1.42 -16.83
C SER A 443 -7.75 -2.63 -16.39
N LYS A 444 -8.95 -2.81 -16.94
CA LYS A 444 -9.82 -3.94 -16.62
C LYS A 444 -9.28 -5.26 -17.14
N MET A 445 -8.72 -5.28 -18.35
CA MET A 445 -8.09 -6.48 -18.89
C MET A 445 -6.81 -6.85 -18.12
N SER A 446 -6.06 -5.86 -17.63
CA SER A 446 -4.93 -6.12 -16.72
C SER A 446 -5.39 -6.73 -15.38
N GLU A 447 -6.54 -6.30 -14.84
CA GLU A 447 -7.16 -6.94 -13.67
C GLU A 447 -7.52 -8.42 -13.97
N ILE A 448 -8.07 -8.72 -15.15
CA ILE A 448 -8.41 -10.09 -15.59
C ILE A 448 -7.14 -10.94 -15.69
N GLU A 449 -6.07 -10.42 -16.31
CA GLU A 449 -4.78 -11.13 -16.39
C GLU A 449 -4.21 -11.45 -15.01
N HIS A 450 -4.26 -10.50 -14.09
CA HIS A 450 -3.82 -10.73 -12.71
C HIS A 450 -4.62 -11.86 -12.03
N ILE A 451 -5.96 -11.89 -12.21
CA ILE A 451 -6.81 -12.94 -11.65
C ILE A 451 -6.45 -14.31 -12.24
N LEU A 452 -6.18 -14.39 -13.56
CA LEU A 452 -5.78 -15.63 -14.22
C LEU A 452 -4.42 -16.13 -13.71
N VAL A 453 -3.44 -15.24 -13.57
CA VAL A 453 -2.12 -15.58 -13.00
C VAL A 453 -2.23 -16.06 -11.55
N SER A 454 -3.05 -15.38 -10.73
CA SER A 454 -3.31 -15.82 -9.36
C SER A 454 -3.94 -17.21 -9.30
N LEU A 455 -4.88 -17.49 -10.22
CA LEU A 455 -5.53 -18.79 -10.31
C LEU A 455 -4.56 -19.88 -10.80
N GLU A 456 -3.69 -19.59 -11.78
CA GLU A 456 -2.59 -20.49 -12.18
C GLU A 456 -1.70 -20.86 -10.99
N ASN A 457 -1.25 -19.83 -10.25
CA ASN A 457 -0.41 -20.01 -9.06
C ASN A 457 -1.11 -20.82 -7.95
N PHE A 458 -2.42 -20.66 -7.82
CA PHE A 458 -3.25 -21.43 -6.89
C PHE A 458 -3.31 -22.89 -7.28
N ILE A 459 -3.63 -23.21 -8.56
CA ILE A 459 -3.72 -24.59 -9.07
C ILE A 459 -2.35 -25.28 -8.95
N LEU A 460 -1.26 -24.62 -9.29
CA LEU A 460 0.09 -25.13 -9.11
C LEU A 460 0.42 -25.48 -7.66
N GLY A 461 -0.19 -24.80 -6.69
CA GLY A 461 -0.04 -25.10 -5.26
C GLY A 461 -0.50 -26.50 -4.87
N PHE A 462 -1.32 -27.15 -5.69
CA PHE A 462 -1.92 -28.48 -5.46
C PHE A 462 -1.39 -29.57 -6.41
N VAL A 463 -0.28 -29.34 -7.09
CA VAL A 463 0.29 -30.28 -8.09
C VAL A 463 0.58 -31.68 -7.52
N ASP A 464 0.94 -31.78 -6.24
CA ASP A 464 1.32 -33.04 -5.58
C ASP A 464 0.17 -33.71 -4.85
N VAL A 465 -1.05 -33.21 -4.96
CA VAL A 465 -2.21 -33.80 -4.30
C VAL A 465 -2.75 -34.92 -5.18
N GLU A 466 -2.55 -36.17 -4.78
CA GLU A 466 -3.03 -37.38 -5.49
C GLU A 466 -4.57 -37.48 -5.51
N ASP A 467 -5.27 -36.71 -4.68
CA ASP A 467 -6.73 -36.78 -4.59
C ASP A 467 -7.38 -35.93 -5.70
N GLU A 468 -7.60 -36.57 -6.85
CA GLU A 468 -8.34 -36.00 -7.99
C GLU A 468 -9.80 -35.59 -7.64
N SER A 469 -10.30 -36.04 -6.48
CA SER A 469 -11.68 -35.82 -6.05
C SER A 469 -11.89 -34.38 -5.50
N LEU A 470 -10.84 -33.68 -5.08
CA LEU A 470 -10.88 -32.30 -4.59
C LEU A 470 -10.96 -31.32 -5.74
N ASP A 471 -12.16 -30.96 -6.13
CA ASP A 471 -12.45 -29.84 -7.03
C ASP A 471 -12.25 -28.52 -6.25
N ILE A 472 -10.97 -28.14 -6.08
CA ILE A 472 -10.49 -27.09 -5.18
C ILE A 472 -11.13 -25.74 -5.50
N ILE A 473 -11.52 -25.49 -6.76
CA ILE A 473 -12.24 -24.27 -7.15
C ILE A 473 -13.55 -24.13 -6.39
N GLN A 474 -14.20 -25.26 -6.01
CA GLN A 474 -15.46 -25.25 -5.27
C GLN A 474 -15.31 -24.72 -3.83
N SER A 475 -14.07 -24.72 -3.30
CA SER A 475 -13.75 -24.20 -1.98
C SER A 475 -13.51 -22.68 -1.95
N THR A 476 -13.45 -22.01 -3.12
CA THR A 476 -13.25 -20.56 -3.22
C THR A 476 -14.50 -19.77 -2.82
N TYR A 477 -14.30 -18.55 -2.34
CA TYR A 477 -15.40 -17.65 -2.03
C TYR A 477 -16.17 -17.23 -3.29
N GLY A 478 -15.46 -17.06 -4.41
CA GLY A 478 -16.08 -16.80 -5.71
C GLY A 478 -17.08 -17.88 -6.11
N TYR A 479 -16.72 -19.13 -5.94
CA TYR A 479 -17.63 -20.26 -6.22
C TYR A 479 -18.81 -20.29 -5.24
N TYR A 480 -18.58 -20.01 -3.96
CA TYR A 480 -19.63 -19.91 -2.94
C TYR A 480 -20.67 -18.82 -3.28
N LEU A 481 -20.24 -17.68 -3.82
CA LEU A 481 -21.12 -16.57 -4.21
C LEU A 481 -21.78 -16.73 -5.59
N ALA A 482 -21.26 -17.62 -6.43
CA ALA A 482 -21.67 -17.79 -7.82
C ALA A 482 -23.05 -18.46 -7.93
N ASN A 483 -23.84 -18.11 -8.96
CA ASN A 483 -25.02 -18.87 -9.35
C ASN A 483 -24.59 -20.14 -10.12
N GLU A 484 -25.54 -21.03 -10.47
CA GLU A 484 -25.22 -22.32 -11.07
C GLU A 484 -24.52 -22.20 -12.45
N GLU A 485 -24.88 -21.23 -13.27
CA GLU A 485 -24.22 -20.98 -14.56
C GLU A 485 -22.78 -20.48 -14.35
N GLU A 486 -22.61 -19.54 -13.45
CA GLU A 486 -21.30 -18.98 -13.06
C GLU A 486 -20.40 -20.07 -12.46
N LYS A 487 -20.94 -20.96 -11.62
CA LYS A 487 -20.21 -22.10 -11.05
C LYS A 487 -19.69 -23.03 -12.14
N GLN A 488 -20.55 -23.33 -13.14
CA GLN A 488 -20.13 -24.17 -14.25
C GLN A 488 -19.03 -23.51 -15.09
N GLU A 489 -19.12 -22.21 -15.36
CA GLU A 489 -18.10 -21.49 -16.10
C GLU A 489 -16.79 -21.34 -15.31
N LEU A 490 -16.83 -21.14 -13.98
CA LEU A 490 -15.63 -21.17 -13.14
C LEU A 490 -14.93 -22.54 -13.20
N LYS A 491 -15.69 -23.63 -13.17
CA LYS A 491 -15.15 -24.99 -13.38
C LYS A 491 -14.54 -25.16 -14.77
N ASN A 492 -15.19 -24.65 -15.81
CA ASN A 492 -14.68 -24.73 -17.18
C ASN A 492 -13.32 -24.01 -17.30
N ILE A 493 -13.20 -22.80 -16.72
CA ILE A 493 -11.95 -22.03 -16.69
C ILE A 493 -10.88 -22.76 -15.89
N TYR A 494 -11.24 -23.25 -14.70
CA TYR A 494 -10.32 -24.04 -13.87
C TYR A 494 -9.78 -25.27 -14.62
N ASN A 495 -10.66 -26.05 -15.25
CA ASN A 495 -10.25 -27.24 -16.01
C ASN A 495 -9.38 -26.88 -17.23
N LEU A 496 -9.66 -25.76 -17.90
CA LEU A 496 -8.84 -25.26 -19.00
C LEU A 496 -7.42 -24.93 -18.54
N ILE A 497 -7.29 -24.25 -17.40
CA ILE A 497 -6.00 -23.90 -16.81
C ILE A 497 -5.29 -25.20 -16.36
N LYS A 498 -5.99 -26.08 -15.63
CA LYS A 498 -5.45 -27.34 -15.14
C LYS A 498 -4.93 -28.20 -16.29
N SER A 499 -5.71 -28.39 -17.36
CA SER A 499 -5.27 -29.16 -18.53
C SER A 499 -4.02 -28.58 -19.19
N ASN A 500 -3.90 -27.24 -19.24
CA ASN A 500 -2.70 -26.59 -19.76
C ASN A 500 -1.48 -26.82 -18.85
N LEU A 501 -1.68 -26.79 -17.52
CA LEU A 501 -0.64 -27.09 -16.54
C LEU A 501 -0.22 -28.56 -16.57
N ASP A 502 -1.18 -29.48 -16.70
CA ASP A 502 -0.92 -30.92 -16.77
C ASP A 502 -0.17 -31.33 -18.04
N SER A 503 -0.23 -30.52 -19.09
CA SER A 503 0.57 -30.69 -20.30
C SER A 503 2.07 -30.36 -20.13
N LEU A 504 2.44 -29.74 -19.02
CA LEU A 504 3.83 -29.40 -18.69
C LEU A 504 4.55 -30.58 -18.06
N GLU A 505 5.87 -30.67 -18.25
CA GLU A 505 6.68 -31.66 -17.54
C GLU A 505 6.62 -31.44 -16.01
N VAL A 506 6.71 -32.54 -15.26
CA VAL A 506 6.61 -32.49 -13.79
C VAL A 506 7.65 -31.54 -13.18
N GLY A 507 8.89 -31.53 -13.71
CA GLY A 507 9.95 -30.63 -13.27
C GLY A 507 9.59 -29.16 -13.45
N ASP A 508 9.01 -28.82 -14.59
CA ASP A 508 8.56 -27.45 -14.90
C ASP A 508 7.41 -27.03 -13.99
N ARG A 509 6.45 -27.92 -13.73
CA ARG A 509 5.33 -27.63 -12.81
C ARG A 509 5.82 -27.29 -11.40
N LEU A 510 6.75 -28.07 -10.86
CA LEU A 510 7.35 -27.84 -9.55
C LEU A 510 8.11 -26.52 -9.49
N LEU A 511 8.81 -26.16 -10.57
CA LEU A 511 9.50 -24.88 -10.67
C LEU A 511 8.53 -23.71 -10.73
N TYR A 512 7.49 -23.80 -11.56
CA TYR A 512 6.47 -22.76 -11.67
C TYR A 512 5.69 -22.55 -10.36
N ARG A 513 5.45 -23.63 -9.60
CA ARG A 513 4.87 -23.59 -8.27
C ARG A 513 5.64 -22.69 -7.31
N LYS A 514 6.97 -22.73 -7.34
CA LYS A 514 7.83 -21.90 -6.46
C LYS A 514 7.87 -20.44 -6.86
N SER A 515 7.54 -20.13 -8.11
CA SER A 515 7.49 -18.77 -8.65
C SER A 515 6.15 -18.08 -8.31
N MET A 516 6.16 -16.75 -8.28
CA MET A 516 4.95 -15.93 -8.21
C MET A 516 4.57 -15.36 -9.60
N LEU A 517 5.33 -15.70 -10.65
CA LEU A 517 5.06 -15.33 -12.03
C LEU A 517 4.05 -16.32 -12.66
N GLY A 518 3.21 -15.83 -13.56
CA GLY A 518 2.33 -16.69 -14.36
C GLY A 518 3.11 -17.56 -15.37
N ILE A 519 2.44 -18.59 -15.86
CA ILE A 519 3.03 -19.60 -16.78
C ILE A 519 3.71 -18.97 -18.00
N LEU A 520 3.04 -18.01 -18.65
CA LEU A 520 3.58 -17.39 -19.86
C LEU A 520 4.91 -16.68 -19.58
N LYS A 521 4.95 -15.90 -18.50
CA LYS A 521 6.15 -15.17 -18.12
C LYS A 521 7.28 -16.10 -17.66
N MET A 522 6.95 -17.18 -16.98
CA MET A 522 7.93 -18.21 -16.60
C MET A 522 8.53 -18.90 -17.83
N LYS A 523 7.72 -19.24 -18.84
CA LYS A 523 8.23 -19.82 -20.10
C LYS A 523 9.18 -18.86 -20.84
N GLU A 524 8.88 -17.58 -20.87
CA GLU A 524 9.77 -16.55 -21.44
C GLU A 524 11.08 -16.47 -20.67
N LEU A 525 11.01 -16.37 -19.34
CA LEU A 525 12.15 -16.27 -18.46
C LEU A 525 13.04 -17.51 -18.55
N PHE A 526 12.45 -18.69 -18.65
CA PHE A 526 13.16 -19.95 -18.82
C PHE A 526 14.01 -19.95 -20.12
N LYS A 527 13.37 -19.60 -21.25
CA LYS A 527 14.07 -19.45 -22.54
C LYS A 527 15.20 -18.44 -22.47
N PHE A 528 14.94 -17.29 -21.80
CA PHE A 528 15.95 -16.26 -21.62
C PHE A 528 17.15 -16.77 -20.82
N ILE A 529 16.93 -17.49 -19.70
CA ILE A 529 17.99 -18.02 -18.87
C ILE A 529 18.75 -19.13 -19.60
N ASP A 530 18.08 -20.04 -20.30
CA ASP A 530 18.72 -21.10 -21.08
C ASP A 530 19.66 -20.53 -22.16
N TYR A 531 19.20 -19.49 -22.86
CA TYR A 531 20.01 -18.82 -23.89
C TYR A 531 21.22 -18.08 -23.31
N ASN A 532 21.06 -17.49 -22.12
CA ASN A 532 22.10 -16.66 -21.48
C ASN A 532 22.79 -17.36 -20.30
N LEU A 533 22.64 -18.70 -20.15
CA LEU A 533 23.08 -19.43 -18.95
C LEU A 533 24.57 -19.24 -18.66
N TYR A 534 25.41 -19.31 -19.71
CA TYR A 534 26.86 -19.13 -19.57
C TYR A 534 27.21 -17.72 -19.10
N GLU A 535 26.57 -16.70 -19.64
CA GLU A 535 26.78 -15.32 -19.26
C GLU A 535 26.34 -15.11 -17.80
N ILE A 536 25.13 -15.55 -17.45
CA ILE A 536 24.59 -15.44 -16.08
C ILE A 536 25.51 -16.15 -15.09
N ALA A 537 25.96 -17.38 -15.41
CA ALA A 537 26.80 -18.18 -14.54
C ALA A 537 28.19 -17.60 -14.27
N ASN A 538 28.70 -16.75 -15.16
CA ASN A 538 30.00 -16.09 -15.03
C ASN A 538 29.88 -14.58 -14.79
N SER A 539 28.69 -14.08 -14.55
CA SER A 539 28.45 -12.64 -14.37
C SER A 539 29.05 -12.11 -13.08
N ASP A 540 29.65 -10.94 -13.18
CA ASP A 540 29.92 -10.08 -12.03
C ASP A 540 28.64 -9.37 -11.54
N PHE A 541 28.77 -8.60 -10.49
CA PHE A 541 27.65 -7.88 -9.89
C PHE A 541 26.98 -6.90 -10.86
N ASP A 542 27.76 -6.12 -11.61
CA ASP A 542 27.25 -5.09 -12.53
C ASP A 542 26.50 -5.74 -13.71
N THR A 543 26.98 -6.85 -14.23
CA THR A 543 26.33 -7.63 -15.30
C THR A 543 24.99 -8.19 -14.80
N LEU A 544 24.92 -8.74 -13.59
CA LEU A 544 23.65 -9.21 -13.00
C LEU A 544 22.63 -8.07 -12.86
N ILE A 545 23.05 -6.89 -12.41
CA ILE A 545 22.17 -5.72 -12.34
C ILE A 545 21.66 -5.32 -13.72
N ASN A 546 22.50 -5.38 -14.75
CA ASN A 546 22.08 -5.09 -16.13
C ASN A 546 21.05 -6.11 -16.64
N ILE A 547 21.25 -7.39 -16.37
CA ILE A 547 20.28 -8.45 -16.69
C ILE A 547 18.93 -8.19 -16.02
N ILE A 548 18.95 -7.86 -14.72
CA ILE A 548 17.73 -7.53 -13.96
C ILE A 548 17.05 -6.28 -14.55
N ALA A 549 17.82 -5.23 -14.86
CA ALA A 549 17.30 -4.01 -15.46
C ALA A 549 16.61 -4.28 -16.81
N ASN A 550 17.16 -5.16 -17.64
CA ASN A 550 16.56 -5.55 -18.91
C ASN A 550 15.27 -6.35 -18.71
N GLN A 551 15.22 -7.25 -17.73
CA GLN A 551 13.96 -7.97 -17.39
C GLN A 551 12.89 -7.02 -16.86
N LEU A 552 13.25 -5.97 -16.11
CA LEU A 552 12.31 -4.96 -15.63
C LEU A 552 11.71 -4.13 -16.77
N LYS A 553 12.48 -3.84 -17.85
CA LYS A 553 11.96 -3.10 -19.02
C LYS A 553 10.82 -3.82 -19.71
N GLU A 554 10.82 -5.15 -19.70
CA GLU A 554 9.81 -6.01 -20.31
C GLU A 554 8.70 -6.44 -19.34
N SER A 555 8.77 -5.98 -18.09
CA SER A 555 7.85 -6.43 -17.05
C SER A 555 6.56 -5.62 -17.04
N GLU A 556 5.42 -6.27 -17.19
CA GLU A 556 4.09 -5.68 -17.06
C GLU A 556 3.72 -5.30 -15.62
N ILE A 557 4.47 -5.80 -14.62
CA ILE A 557 4.26 -5.52 -13.19
C ILE A 557 4.74 -4.10 -12.84
N CYS A 558 5.69 -3.55 -13.61
CA CYS A 558 6.25 -2.22 -13.39
C CYS A 558 5.22 -1.12 -13.68
N ARG A 559 5.21 -0.09 -12.83
CA ARG A 559 4.25 1.04 -12.91
C ARG A 559 4.77 2.25 -13.68
N ILE A 560 6.07 2.50 -13.62
CA ILE A 560 6.73 3.68 -14.20
C ILE A 560 7.59 3.32 -15.39
N ILE A 561 8.36 2.25 -15.33
CA ILE A 561 9.26 1.84 -16.41
C ILE A 561 8.54 1.74 -17.76
N PRO A 562 7.34 1.13 -17.88
CA PRO A 562 6.62 1.07 -19.17
C PRO A 562 6.17 2.43 -19.71
N LYS A 563 6.21 3.48 -18.89
CA LYS A 563 5.86 4.85 -19.30
C LYS A 563 7.05 5.64 -19.77
N PHE A 564 8.28 5.18 -19.59
CA PHE A 564 9.46 5.86 -20.10
C PHE A 564 9.43 5.87 -21.63
N ILE A 565 9.77 7.02 -22.21
CA ILE A 565 9.97 7.13 -23.66
C ILE A 565 11.27 6.45 -24.06
N ASP A 566 12.29 6.58 -23.21
CA ASP A 566 13.57 5.91 -23.36
C ASP A 566 13.86 5.10 -22.10
N SER A 567 13.77 3.77 -22.22
CA SER A 567 14.05 2.84 -21.14
C SER A 567 15.54 2.47 -21.01
N SER A 568 16.42 3.01 -21.85
CA SER A 568 17.87 2.72 -21.79
C SER A 568 18.50 3.13 -20.45
N TYR A 569 17.96 4.16 -19.81
CA TYR A 569 18.41 4.66 -18.50
C TYR A 569 18.01 3.81 -17.29
N VAL A 570 17.21 2.76 -17.45
CA VAL A 570 16.74 1.94 -16.31
C VAL A 570 17.91 1.31 -15.56
N TYR A 571 18.95 0.86 -16.25
CA TYR A 571 20.15 0.31 -15.62
C TYR A 571 20.84 1.34 -14.70
N GLU A 572 21.10 2.54 -15.19
CA GLU A 572 21.77 3.59 -14.42
C GLU A 572 20.93 4.02 -13.20
N LEU A 573 19.62 4.17 -13.38
CA LEU A 573 18.72 4.50 -12.29
C LEU A 573 18.68 3.39 -11.23
N LEU A 574 18.67 2.12 -11.64
CA LEU A 574 18.72 0.97 -10.74
C LEU A 574 20.06 0.92 -9.99
N LYS A 575 21.17 1.20 -10.68
CA LYS A 575 22.51 1.27 -10.08
C LYS A 575 22.60 2.38 -9.03
N MET A 576 22.08 3.58 -9.32
CA MET A 576 21.98 4.66 -8.34
C MET A 576 21.16 4.25 -7.12
N TRP A 577 20.02 3.57 -7.35
CA TRP A 577 19.18 3.09 -6.27
C TRP A 577 19.90 2.11 -5.35
N ILE A 578 20.59 1.11 -5.90
CA ILE A 578 21.35 0.09 -5.15
C ILE A 578 22.53 0.70 -4.42
N ASN A 579 23.13 1.75 -4.98
CA ASN A 579 24.25 2.46 -4.33
C ASN A 579 23.79 3.39 -3.19
N GLY A 580 22.49 3.44 -2.91
CA GLY A 580 21.96 4.19 -1.79
C GLY A 580 21.71 5.67 -2.07
N GLU A 581 21.80 6.10 -3.33
CA GLU A 581 21.49 7.48 -3.73
C GLU A 581 20.10 7.90 -3.29
N SER A 582 19.96 9.13 -2.79
CA SER A 582 18.66 9.65 -2.37
C SER A 582 17.71 9.87 -3.56
N TYR A 583 16.39 9.91 -3.30
CA TYR A 583 15.41 10.15 -4.37
C TYR A 583 15.66 11.46 -5.11
N ILE A 584 16.10 12.49 -4.41
CA ILE A 584 16.43 13.79 -5.03
C ILE A 584 17.64 13.71 -5.96
N GLN A 585 18.64 12.90 -5.63
CA GLN A 585 19.82 12.68 -6.48
C GLN A 585 19.43 11.94 -7.76
N ILE A 586 18.66 10.84 -7.64
CA ILE A 586 18.12 10.08 -8.77
C ILE A 586 17.24 10.97 -9.66
N TRP A 587 16.38 11.82 -9.06
CA TRP A 587 15.57 12.78 -9.83
C TRP A 587 16.42 13.82 -10.56
N ASN A 588 17.44 14.36 -9.93
CA ASN A 588 18.34 15.32 -10.57
C ASN A 588 19.08 14.69 -11.75
N TYR A 589 19.51 13.43 -11.62
CA TYR A 589 20.07 12.68 -12.75
C TYR A 589 19.02 12.52 -13.86
N SER A 590 17.79 12.09 -13.57
CA SER A 590 16.75 11.94 -14.59
C SER A 590 16.45 13.24 -15.34
N LYS A 591 16.56 14.39 -14.69
CA LYS A 591 16.45 15.72 -15.32
C LYS A 591 17.67 16.04 -16.20
N SER A 592 18.86 15.72 -15.76
CA SER A 592 20.08 16.01 -16.52
C SER A 592 20.12 15.27 -17.87
N VAL A 593 19.50 14.07 -17.93
CA VAL A 593 19.38 13.27 -19.15
C VAL A 593 18.06 13.52 -19.90
N ASN A 594 17.26 14.51 -19.47
CA ASN A 594 15.94 14.83 -20.05
C ASN A 594 15.00 13.63 -20.17
N LEU A 595 14.99 12.74 -19.17
CA LEU A 595 14.13 11.57 -19.19
C LEU A 595 12.63 11.96 -19.16
N LEU A 596 11.87 11.40 -20.09
CA LEU A 596 10.46 11.72 -20.29
C LEU A 596 9.57 10.51 -20.00
N VAL A 597 8.37 10.78 -19.48
CA VAL A 597 7.28 9.80 -19.29
C VAL A 597 6.08 10.12 -20.16
N LYS A 598 5.45 9.10 -20.72
CA LYS A 598 4.19 9.19 -21.44
C LYS A 598 3.04 9.52 -20.47
N ARG A 599 2.14 10.42 -20.88
CA ARG A 599 0.88 10.73 -20.19
C ARG A 599 -0.24 10.88 -21.22
N GLY A 600 -0.89 9.77 -21.56
CA GLY A 600 -1.78 9.69 -22.71
C GLY A 600 -1.03 10.04 -24.00
N LYS A 601 -1.58 10.97 -24.78
CA LYS A 601 -0.95 11.45 -26.05
C LYS A 601 0.21 12.45 -25.85
N LYS A 602 0.51 12.86 -24.61
CA LYS A 602 1.56 13.83 -24.29
C LYS A 602 2.70 13.18 -23.52
N SER A 603 3.84 13.85 -23.50
CA SER A 603 4.97 13.51 -22.64
C SER A 603 5.26 14.66 -21.68
N ARG A 604 5.88 14.34 -20.55
CA ARG A 604 6.42 15.29 -19.59
C ARG A 604 7.72 14.77 -18.98
N GLY A 605 8.51 15.67 -18.42
CA GLY A 605 9.65 15.29 -17.60
C GLY A 605 9.25 14.41 -16.40
N VAL A 606 10.14 13.52 -16.00
CA VAL A 606 9.98 12.68 -14.79
C VAL A 606 9.85 13.58 -13.55
N SER A 607 8.81 13.36 -12.76
CA SER A 607 8.63 14.05 -11.47
C SER A 607 9.31 13.29 -10.34
N LEU A 608 9.53 13.97 -9.21
CA LEU A 608 10.05 13.32 -8.01
C LEU A 608 9.14 12.16 -7.52
N GLU A 609 7.83 12.31 -7.69
CA GLU A 609 6.86 11.25 -7.35
C GLU A 609 6.97 10.02 -8.25
N ASP A 610 7.31 10.22 -9.55
CA ASP A 610 7.60 9.11 -10.45
C ASP A 610 8.87 8.37 -10.00
N ILE A 611 9.91 9.09 -9.55
CA ILE A 611 11.13 8.48 -9.02
C ILE A 611 10.85 7.68 -7.74
N ILE A 612 10.05 8.21 -6.82
CA ILE A 612 9.67 7.47 -5.61
C ILE A 612 8.91 6.18 -6.01
N THR A 613 7.99 6.28 -6.95
CA THR A 613 7.24 5.10 -7.43
C THR A 613 8.16 4.11 -8.16
N LEU A 614 9.09 4.59 -8.99
CA LEU A 614 10.11 3.76 -9.64
C LEU A 614 10.93 2.98 -8.61
N CYS A 615 11.46 3.68 -7.61
CA CYS A 615 12.34 3.10 -6.60
C CYS A 615 11.60 2.12 -5.69
N ASP A 616 10.47 2.50 -5.14
CA ASP A 616 9.76 1.70 -4.14
C ASP A 616 8.92 0.58 -4.77
N SER A 617 8.31 0.83 -5.94
CA SER A 617 7.41 -0.12 -6.59
C SER A 617 8.13 -0.95 -7.65
N ASP A 618 8.74 -0.31 -8.65
CA ASP A 618 9.31 -1.06 -9.79
C ASP A 618 10.64 -1.73 -9.38
N PHE A 619 11.54 -0.99 -8.72
CA PHE A 619 12.80 -1.59 -8.23
C PHE A 619 12.56 -2.39 -6.94
N GLY A 620 11.95 -1.80 -5.92
CA GLY A 620 11.84 -2.40 -4.60
C GLY A 620 10.82 -3.55 -4.49
N TYR A 621 9.87 -3.69 -5.41
CA TYR A 621 8.84 -4.73 -5.36
C TYR A 621 8.81 -5.62 -6.61
N ALA A 622 8.63 -5.06 -7.81
CA ALA A 622 8.51 -5.88 -9.02
C ALA A 622 9.77 -6.70 -9.32
N SER A 623 10.97 -6.16 -9.02
CA SER A 623 12.24 -6.88 -9.20
C SER A 623 12.35 -8.14 -8.35
N LEU A 624 11.76 -8.15 -7.13
CA LEU A 624 11.84 -9.31 -6.23
C LEU A 624 11.27 -10.55 -6.86
N THR A 625 10.11 -10.43 -7.48
CA THR A 625 9.43 -11.55 -8.13
C THR A 625 10.26 -12.11 -9.29
N ILE A 626 10.88 -11.19 -10.07
CA ILE A 626 11.74 -11.58 -11.20
C ILE A 626 13.03 -12.25 -10.71
N ILE A 627 13.72 -11.65 -9.74
CA ILE A 627 14.99 -12.20 -9.23
C ILE A 627 14.75 -13.55 -8.54
N GLN A 628 13.66 -13.68 -7.77
CA GLN A 628 13.30 -14.95 -7.14
C GLN A 628 13.05 -16.04 -8.21
N ALA A 629 12.36 -15.72 -9.29
CA ALA A 629 12.14 -16.65 -10.38
C ALA A 629 13.44 -17.04 -11.09
N ILE A 630 14.38 -16.09 -11.27
CA ILE A 630 15.72 -16.37 -11.81
C ILE A 630 16.46 -17.35 -10.89
N ILE A 631 16.46 -17.12 -9.58
CA ILE A 631 17.12 -18.00 -8.60
C ILE A 631 16.52 -19.43 -8.68
N GLU A 632 15.19 -19.56 -8.73
CA GLU A 632 14.55 -20.86 -8.82
C GLU A 632 14.91 -21.62 -10.11
N VAL A 633 14.98 -20.92 -11.25
CA VAL A 633 15.42 -21.54 -12.51
C VAL A 633 16.89 -21.97 -12.43
N LEU A 634 17.78 -21.12 -11.88
CA LEU A 634 19.21 -21.46 -11.73
C LEU A 634 19.43 -22.64 -10.77
N ASN A 635 18.56 -22.80 -9.75
CA ASN A 635 18.61 -23.96 -8.85
C ASN A 635 18.41 -25.28 -9.59
N THR A 636 17.64 -25.32 -10.69
CA THR A 636 17.43 -26.52 -11.50
C THR A 636 18.60 -26.83 -12.46
N LYS A 637 19.48 -25.88 -12.68
CA LYS A 637 20.60 -25.96 -13.65
C LYS A 637 21.96 -26.31 -13.01
N ASP A 638 21.98 -26.67 -11.73
CA ASP A 638 23.23 -26.92 -10.97
C ASP A 638 24.27 -25.77 -11.08
N CYS A 639 23.80 -24.55 -11.21
CA CYS A 639 24.67 -23.37 -11.28
C CYS A 639 25.41 -23.13 -9.98
N SER A 640 26.58 -22.50 -10.06
CA SER A 640 27.48 -22.32 -8.92
C SER A 640 26.77 -21.63 -7.75
N LYS A 641 27.00 -22.11 -6.52
CA LYS A 641 26.47 -21.51 -5.29
C LYS A 641 26.82 -20.03 -5.13
N ASN A 642 27.94 -19.59 -5.75
CA ASN A 642 28.34 -18.19 -5.72
C ASN A 642 27.35 -17.26 -6.41
N ILE A 643 26.81 -17.64 -7.58
CA ILE A 643 25.81 -16.83 -8.31
C ILE A 643 24.52 -16.73 -7.52
N GLN A 644 24.10 -17.83 -6.93
CA GLN A 644 22.90 -17.85 -6.07
C GLN A 644 23.08 -16.94 -4.84
N GLY A 645 24.28 -16.95 -4.25
CA GLY A 645 24.65 -16.05 -3.15
C GLY A 645 24.62 -14.59 -3.56
N ASN A 646 25.18 -14.27 -4.73
CA ASN A 646 25.15 -12.91 -5.28
C ASN A 646 23.73 -12.42 -5.57
N LEU A 647 22.89 -13.23 -6.19
CA LEU A 647 21.49 -12.89 -6.46
C LEU A 647 20.68 -12.70 -5.17
N SER A 648 20.93 -13.55 -4.16
CA SER A 648 20.31 -13.40 -2.85
C SER A 648 20.71 -12.09 -2.16
N ASP A 649 21.98 -11.64 -2.27
CA ASP A 649 22.42 -10.35 -1.77
C ASP A 649 21.78 -9.18 -2.55
N ILE A 650 21.72 -9.30 -3.87
CA ILE A 650 21.11 -8.31 -4.76
C ILE A 650 19.63 -8.08 -4.41
N ILE A 651 18.85 -9.13 -4.12
CA ILE A 651 17.44 -9.03 -3.72
C ILE A 651 17.28 -8.01 -2.59
N TYR A 652 18.02 -8.16 -1.51
CA TYR A 652 17.93 -7.27 -0.34
C TYR A 652 18.35 -5.85 -0.67
N ARG A 653 19.45 -5.71 -1.42
CA ARG A 653 19.97 -4.40 -1.81
C ARG A 653 19.00 -3.66 -2.72
N ILE A 654 18.39 -4.34 -3.69
CA ILE A 654 17.36 -3.75 -4.55
C ILE A 654 16.10 -3.41 -3.75
N ARG A 655 15.65 -4.32 -2.89
CA ARG A 655 14.42 -4.12 -2.08
C ARG A 655 14.47 -2.82 -1.30
N TYR A 656 15.57 -2.58 -0.64
CA TYR A 656 15.70 -1.43 0.25
C TYR A 656 16.47 -0.26 -0.37
N GLY A 657 17.08 -0.43 -1.55
CA GLY A 657 17.96 0.56 -2.17
C GLY A 657 19.17 0.86 -1.30
N LEU A 658 19.91 -0.16 -0.90
CA LEU A 658 21.02 -0.07 0.03
C LEU A 658 22.33 -0.63 -0.57
N PRO A 659 23.49 0.00 -0.29
CA PRO A 659 24.77 -0.33 -0.99
C PRO A 659 25.40 -1.65 -0.54
N ASN A 660 25.10 -2.13 0.65
CA ASN A 660 25.78 -3.30 1.21
C ASN A 660 24.90 -4.05 2.23
N LYS A 661 25.30 -5.26 2.56
CA LYS A 661 24.61 -6.18 3.46
C LYS A 661 24.51 -5.63 4.89
N VAL A 662 25.49 -4.87 5.35
CA VAL A 662 25.48 -4.29 6.70
C VAL A 662 24.36 -3.27 6.84
N SER A 663 24.21 -2.37 5.86
CA SER A 663 23.11 -1.40 5.85
C SER A 663 21.74 -2.06 5.74
N VAL A 664 21.64 -3.21 5.03
CA VAL A 664 20.42 -4.02 5.01
C VAL A 664 20.10 -4.58 6.41
N HIS A 665 21.07 -5.18 7.09
CA HIS A 665 20.88 -5.70 8.45
C HIS A 665 20.42 -4.59 9.40
N ILE A 666 20.99 -3.38 9.29
CA ILE A 666 20.61 -2.24 10.13
C ILE A 666 19.15 -1.82 9.84
N TYR A 667 18.78 -1.75 8.56
CA TYR A 667 17.40 -1.45 8.17
C TYR A 667 16.42 -2.44 8.79
N GLU A 668 16.71 -3.74 8.70
CA GLU A 668 15.89 -4.81 9.26
C GLU A 668 15.94 -4.91 10.79
N LEU A 669 16.96 -4.37 11.43
CA LEU A 669 16.99 -4.19 12.88
C LEU A 669 16.04 -3.08 13.36
N GLY A 670 15.33 -2.43 12.44
CA GLY A 670 14.27 -1.45 12.67
C GLY A 670 14.71 0.01 12.52
N PHE A 671 15.92 0.26 12.03
CA PHE A 671 16.30 1.59 11.53
C PHE A 671 15.82 1.73 10.08
N ALA A 672 14.51 1.60 9.88
CA ALA A 672 13.88 1.42 8.57
C ALA A 672 13.90 2.69 7.70
N ASP A 673 15.07 3.30 7.58
CA ASP A 673 15.39 4.43 6.73
C ASP A 673 16.72 4.19 6.00
N ARG A 674 16.76 4.44 4.70
CA ARG A 674 17.92 4.16 3.85
C ARG A 674 19.15 4.98 4.22
N ILE A 675 18.96 6.28 4.44
CA ILE A 675 20.04 7.22 4.75
C ILE A 675 20.62 6.90 6.13
N ILE A 676 19.75 6.69 7.10
CA ILE A 676 20.16 6.37 8.47
C ILE A 676 20.87 5.02 8.53
N SER A 677 20.35 4.01 7.82
CA SER A 677 20.98 2.69 7.79
C SER A 677 22.38 2.71 7.19
N GLN A 678 22.59 3.52 6.14
CA GLN A 678 23.92 3.71 5.56
C GLN A 678 24.87 4.42 6.53
N LYS A 679 24.45 5.52 7.13
CA LYS A 679 25.28 6.28 8.07
C LYS A 679 25.68 5.45 9.30
N ILE A 680 24.78 4.62 9.82
CA ILE A 680 25.10 3.69 10.90
C ILE A 680 26.08 2.60 10.39
N ALA A 681 25.91 2.09 9.16
CA ALA A 681 26.81 1.11 8.59
C ALA A 681 28.25 1.65 8.44
N ASP A 682 28.37 2.90 8.02
CA ASP A 682 29.66 3.59 7.90
C ASP A 682 30.33 3.74 9.29
N GLU A 683 29.56 4.08 10.34
CA GLU A 683 30.05 4.24 11.71
C GLU A 683 30.56 2.94 12.33
N ILE A 684 30.00 1.79 11.92
CA ILE A 684 30.42 0.46 12.41
C ILE A 684 31.25 -0.33 11.42
N SER A 685 31.81 0.34 10.39
CA SER A 685 32.56 -0.30 9.29
C SER A 685 33.81 -1.08 9.71
N GLU A 686 34.36 -0.77 10.87
CA GLU A 686 35.52 -1.47 11.44
C GLU A 686 35.19 -2.88 11.99
N PHE A 687 33.90 -3.23 12.12
CA PHE A 687 33.44 -4.49 12.69
C PHE A 687 33.11 -5.50 11.59
N ASP A 688 33.35 -6.77 11.88
CA ASP A 688 32.84 -7.86 11.07
C ASP A 688 31.31 -8.00 11.26
N CYS A 689 30.53 -7.56 10.27
CA CYS A 689 29.07 -7.48 10.29
C CYS A 689 28.43 -8.41 9.24
N ASP A 690 29.00 -9.58 8.98
CA ASP A 690 28.54 -10.55 7.98
C ASP A 690 27.13 -11.13 8.29
N THR A 691 26.69 -11.07 9.55
CA THR A 691 25.38 -11.53 10.00
C THR A 691 24.63 -10.46 10.79
N LYS A 692 23.30 -10.51 10.77
CA LYS A 692 22.41 -9.61 11.53
C LYS A 692 22.74 -9.61 13.04
N LYS A 693 23.15 -10.77 13.60
CA LYS A 693 23.57 -10.90 15.00
C LYS A 693 24.87 -10.13 15.28
N LYS A 694 25.87 -10.25 14.40
CA LYS A 694 27.15 -9.52 14.53
C LYS A 694 26.93 -8.01 14.32
N THR A 695 26.11 -7.60 13.36
CA THR A 695 25.70 -6.21 13.17
C THR A 695 25.04 -5.63 14.40
N LYS A 696 24.10 -6.38 15.02
CA LYS A 696 23.48 -5.97 16.29
C LYS A 696 24.52 -5.78 17.39
N PHE A 697 25.49 -6.67 17.49
CA PHE A 697 26.59 -6.57 18.47
C PHE A 697 27.47 -5.34 18.20
N ALA A 698 27.83 -5.08 16.95
CA ALA A 698 28.62 -3.90 16.55
C ALA A 698 27.92 -2.58 16.92
N ILE A 699 26.61 -2.48 16.68
CA ILE A 699 25.81 -1.32 17.08
C ILE A 699 25.85 -1.14 18.60
N LYS A 700 25.72 -2.25 19.36
CA LYS A 700 25.82 -2.20 20.82
C LYS A 700 27.18 -1.70 21.30
N SER A 701 28.27 -2.20 20.71
CA SER A 701 29.64 -1.84 21.08
C SER A 701 29.97 -0.37 20.75
N ASN A 702 29.31 0.21 19.72
CA ASN A 702 29.48 1.61 19.31
C ASN A 702 28.27 2.49 19.68
N ARG A 703 27.52 2.13 20.71
CA ARG A 703 26.25 2.77 21.05
C ARG A 703 26.32 4.29 21.18
N GLU A 704 27.37 4.82 21.81
CA GLU A 704 27.51 6.27 22.01
C GLU A 704 27.75 6.99 20.69
N LYS A 705 28.62 6.47 19.82
CA LYS A 705 28.85 7.05 18.50
C LYS A 705 27.59 7.03 17.63
N VAL A 706 26.87 5.89 17.62
CA VAL A 706 25.59 5.79 16.90
C VAL A 706 24.55 6.75 17.48
N LYS A 707 24.54 6.96 18.82
CA LYS A 707 23.64 7.91 19.47
C LYS A 707 23.96 9.35 19.07
N GLU A 708 25.24 9.73 19.01
CA GLU A 708 25.68 11.05 18.56
C GLU A 708 25.26 11.32 17.10
N LEU A 709 25.45 10.31 16.22
CA LEU A 709 24.98 10.38 14.83
C LEU A 709 23.47 10.63 14.76
N LEU A 710 22.67 9.99 15.61
CA LEU A 710 21.22 10.07 15.60
C LEU A 710 20.66 11.35 16.25
N VAL A 711 21.48 12.21 16.87
CA VAL A 711 21.02 13.45 17.53
C VAL A 711 20.21 14.35 16.61
N ASN A 712 20.60 14.44 15.34
CA ASN A 712 19.95 15.29 14.34
C ASN A 712 18.79 14.61 13.60
N TYR A 713 18.50 13.33 13.92
CA TYR A 713 17.44 12.55 13.29
C TYR A 713 16.24 12.38 14.21
N PRO A 714 15.05 12.06 13.65
CA PRO A 714 13.84 11.87 14.44
C PRO A 714 13.99 10.93 15.62
N SER A 715 13.33 11.27 16.70
CA SER A 715 13.42 10.56 18.01
C SER A 715 13.05 9.07 17.92
N TYR A 716 12.32 8.65 16.89
CA TYR A 716 12.04 7.25 16.58
C TYR A 716 13.33 6.41 16.53
N PHE A 717 14.37 6.91 15.87
CA PHE A 717 15.61 6.15 15.66
C PHE A 717 16.45 6.06 16.94
N THR A 718 16.44 7.08 17.76
CA THR A 718 17.04 7.03 19.10
C THR A 718 16.31 6.03 20.01
N ASP A 719 14.96 6.06 20.04
CA ASP A 719 14.15 5.07 20.76
C ASP A 719 14.40 3.64 20.25
N ARG A 720 14.67 3.48 18.96
CA ARG A 720 15.02 2.17 18.38
C ARG A 720 16.38 1.69 18.86
N LEU A 721 17.37 2.58 18.91
CA LEU A 721 18.69 2.26 19.45
C LEU A 721 18.61 1.80 20.92
N GLU A 722 17.75 2.41 21.72
CA GLU A 722 17.54 2.04 23.12
C GLU A 722 16.94 0.64 23.31
N LYS A 723 16.17 0.16 22.33
CA LYS A 723 15.57 -1.18 22.32
C LYS A 723 16.52 -2.28 21.84
N ILE A 724 17.64 -1.95 21.26
CA ILE A 724 18.69 -2.91 20.92
C ILE A 724 19.41 -3.33 22.20
N ARG A 725 18.92 -4.42 22.78
CA ARG A 725 19.48 -5.04 24.00
C ARG A 725 20.55 -6.06 23.68
#